data_f35c32fd551198023178700c2d53b48b
#
_entry.id   f35c32fd551198023178700c2d53b48b
#
_cell.length_a   1.000
_cell.length_b   1.000
_cell.length_c   1.000
_cell.angle_alpha   90.00
_cell.angle_beta   90.00
_cell.angle_gamma   90.00
#
_symmetry.space_group_name_H-M   'P 1'
#
loop_
_entity.id
_entity.type
_entity.pdbx_description
1 polymer ?
#
loop_
_entity_poly.entity_id
_entity_poly.type
_entity_poly.pdbx_seq_one_letter_code
_entity_poly.pdbx_strand_id
1 'polypeptide(L)'
;MKKSIISLLSLVSAMLMTIPAGAQITGVELARKSQDPNQLLTHENDKVIREIEADADIIVCGGGLSGVCAAVSAARHGSQVILIQDRPMLGGNASSEMRMGIVGVKEDQCQEAGILEEMQCRNFYYNPLQRYTLWDDVIYSTVVEEPNIRLFLNTSVEDVVMDGEKIAAVKCWNSNNYTKYTISGRLFLDCTGDGILRLSGAEYRRGTEAKSTYGESYLSNEKDNFNTMGNSILLQLRKTDEHHPFTAPDWAYHFTDDDFNYDTPKSTIPGIKLNYKIIWRAHDNNFWWMECSGVKFDTIHDANEIQYEMKRIAYGVWEYMKNHPDGRAKDYDLDWIGSIPAKRESTRYVAPYTLTQDDVVSGGHFEDVVAYGGWTLDDHNPNGFMNKGLASTEYIVNQGYGIPYDCLYSVNVPNLMFAGRDISTSHMAFSGIRVMATCALIGQAVGTAADMIIDKGTTPAGLRKDYISELQDVLEDDDCMLPYRWRKVSPLTLSAKTAAENEPMRNGIDREWEGEDNGVYAAPGEVNLTYTWEKPVAVSNVRFIFDSDLKVRGKRMRKLEATTERVPMPSEMVKAFKVQVRVPADTRKQRKLNAADPAAGEWKTVAEVKDNFRRLVKLSFDLVQTDAVRIVVDETWGAEKAHIFAFDVK
;
A
#
# COMPACT_ATOMS: atom_id res chain seq x y z
N MET A 1 -8.21 -51.40 28.47
CA MET A 1 -8.79 -50.84 27.23
C MET A 1 -9.21 -49.35 27.30
N LYS A 2 -9.40 -48.71 28.46
CA LYS A 2 -9.77 -47.27 28.54
C LYS A 2 -8.60 -46.28 28.49
N LYS A 3 -7.34 -46.69 28.68
CA LYS A 3 -6.17 -45.78 28.59
C LYS A 3 -5.58 -45.64 27.19
N SER A 4 -5.85 -46.56 26.27
CA SER A 4 -5.33 -46.47 24.88
C SER A 4 -6.19 -45.60 23.95
N ILE A 5 -7.47 -45.37 24.32
CA ILE A 5 -8.39 -44.54 23.49
C ILE A 5 -8.18 -43.05 23.72
N ILE A 6 -7.76 -42.67 24.94
CA ILE A 6 -7.48 -41.24 25.25
C ILE A 6 -6.18 -40.78 24.59
N SER A 7 -5.19 -41.66 24.43
CA SER A 7 -3.94 -41.35 23.75
C SER A 7 -4.11 -41.21 22.21
N LEU A 8 -5.08 -41.93 21.61
CA LEU A 8 -5.34 -41.84 20.18
C LEU A 8 -6.16 -40.57 19.83
N LEU A 9 -7.07 -40.16 20.72
CA LEU A 9 -7.84 -38.92 20.54
C LEU A 9 -7.00 -37.66 20.73
N SER A 10 -5.97 -37.69 21.58
CA SER A 10 -5.04 -36.57 21.73
C SER A 10 -4.07 -36.43 20.55
N LEU A 11 -3.70 -37.52 19.87
CA LEU A 11 -2.89 -37.48 18.65
C LEU A 11 -3.71 -37.04 17.43
N VAL A 12 -4.98 -37.38 17.35
CA VAL A 12 -5.87 -36.92 16.27
C VAL A 12 -6.24 -35.46 16.46
N SER A 13 -6.43 -34.97 17.69
CA SER A 13 -6.63 -33.51 17.95
C SER A 13 -5.38 -32.70 17.67
N ALA A 14 -4.17 -33.22 17.89
CA ALA A 14 -2.93 -32.51 17.58
C ALA A 14 -2.61 -32.48 16.08
N MET A 15 -3.17 -33.41 15.28
CA MET A 15 -3.05 -33.41 13.82
C MET A 15 -4.12 -32.54 13.13
N LEU A 16 -5.20 -32.19 13.82
CA LEU A 16 -6.26 -31.33 13.28
C LEU A 16 -6.04 -29.82 13.56
N MET A 17 -5.01 -29.46 14.34
CA MET A 17 -4.71 -28.06 14.67
C MET A 17 -3.62 -27.40 13.79
N THR A 18 -3.21 -28.00 12.69
CA THR A 18 -2.15 -27.45 11.84
C THR A 18 -2.51 -27.34 10.35
N ILE A 19 -3.81 -27.37 10.00
CA ILE A 19 -4.23 -26.91 8.69
C ILE A 19 -4.85 -25.53 8.92
N PRO A 20 -4.22 -24.41 8.53
CA PRO A 20 -4.89 -23.13 8.54
C PRO A 20 -6.13 -23.26 7.66
N ALA A 21 -7.30 -22.96 8.21
CA ALA A 21 -8.52 -22.84 7.41
C ALA A 21 -8.25 -21.74 6.37
N GLY A 22 -8.21 -22.11 5.09
CA GLY A 22 -7.90 -21.18 4.00
C GLY A 22 -6.50 -21.32 3.39
N ALA A 23 -5.75 -22.38 3.74
CA ALA A 23 -4.49 -22.64 3.05
C ALA A 23 -4.73 -22.67 1.54
N GLN A 24 -4.15 -21.72 0.82
CA GLN A 24 -4.10 -21.75 -0.65
C GLN A 24 -3.53 -23.11 -1.06
N ILE A 25 -4.13 -23.70 -2.10
CA ILE A 25 -3.64 -24.97 -2.62
C ILE A 25 -2.18 -24.81 -2.98
N THR A 26 -1.29 -25.49 -2.28
CA THR A 26 0.15 -25.45 -2.59
C THR A 26 0.38 -25.97 -4.02
N GLY A 27 1.48 -25.57 -4.64
CA GLY A 27 1.84 -26.09 -5.97
C GLY A 27 1.89 -27.61 -6.02
N VAL A 28 2.25 -28.26 -4.89
CA VAL A 28 2.25 -29.72 -4.75
C VAL A 28 0.83 -30.29 -4.69
N GLU A 29 -0.09 -29.64 -4.00
CA GLU A 29 -1.51 -30.06 -3.95
C GLU A 29 -2.20 -29.83 -5.29
N LEU A 30 -1.88 -28.73 -5.97
CA LEU A 30 -2.37 -28.47 -7.32
C LEU A 30 -1.85 -29.53 -8.31
N ALA A 31 -0.56 -29.88 -8.25
CA ALA A 31 0.02 -30.95 -9.05
C ALA A 31 -0.61 -32.32 -8.75
N ARG A 32 -0.91 -32.62 -7.47
CA ARG A 32 -1.61 -33.86 -7.08
C ARG A 32 -3.03 -33.90 -7.59
N LYS A 33 -3.79 -32.78 -7.51
CA LYS A 33 -5.13 -32.70 -8.09
C LYS A 33 -5.12 -32.88 -9.60
N SER A 34 -4.13 -32.36 -10.32
CA SER A 34 -3.99 -32.51 -11.76
C SER A 34 -3.58 -33.92 -12.19
N GLN A 35 -3.16 -34.78 -11.27
CA GLN A 35 -2.76 -36.17 -11.53
C GLN A 35 -3.93 -37.18 -11.47
N ASP A 36 -5.12 -36.76 -11.02
CA ASP A 36 -6.32 -37.60 -11.08
C ASP A 36 -7.24 -37.16 -12.24
N PRO A 37 -7.06 -37.75 -13.44
CA PRO A 37 -7.87 -37.39 -14.59
C PRO A 37 -9.36 -37.70 -14.39
N ASN A 38 -9.73 -38.58 -13.47
CA ASN A 38 -11.12 -38.94 -13.18
C ASN A 38 -11.88 -37.88 -12.42
N GLN A 39 -11.19 -37.00 -11.65
CA GLN A 39 -11.83 -35.86 -10.98
C GLN A 39 -12.16 -34.72 -11.95
N LEU A 40 -11.53 -34.66 -13.12
CA LEU A 40 -11.71 -33.57 -14.09
C LEU A 40 -12.85 -33.87 -15.09
N LEU A 41 -13.34 -35.09 -15.16
CA LEU A 41 -14.31 -35.57 -16.17
C LEU A 41 -15.71 -35.84 -15.60
N THR A 42 -16.11 -35.21 -14.51
CA THR A 42 -17.50 -35.31 -14.06
C THR A 42 -18.40 -34.39 -14.87
N HIS A 43 -19.63 -34.78 -15.14
CA HIS A 43 -20.64 -33.95 -15.84
C HIS A 43 -20.86 -32.58 -15.20
N GLU A 44 -20.58 -32.42 -13.90
CA GLU A 44 -20.65 -31.13 -13.20
C GLU A 44 -19.52 -30.18 -13.59
N ASN A 45 -18.35 -30.72 -13.99
CA ASN A 45 -17.21 -29.94 -14.46
C ASN A 45 -17.24 -29.62 -15.96
N ASP A 46 -18.17 -30.21 -16.71
CA ASP A 46 -18.32 -30.02 -18.15
C ASP A 46 -19.23 -28.83 -18.54
N LYS A 47 -19.66 -28.03 -17.55
CA LYS A 47 -20.37 -26.78 -17.82
C LYS A 47 -19.40 -25.73 -18.35
N VAL A 48 -19.73 -25.11 -19.49
CA VAL A 48 -18.96 -24.00 -20.07
C VAL A 48 -18.90 -22.82 -19.06
N ILE A 49 -20.02 -22.52 -18.44
CA ILE A 49 -20.10 -21.48 -17.40
C ILE A 49 -20.40 -22.17 -16.08
N ARG A 50 -19.56 -21.96 -15.09
CA ARG A 50 -19.77 -22.43 -13.72
C ARG A 50 -20.36 -21.30 -12.86
N GLU A 51 -21.12 -21.68 -11.87
CA GLU A 51 -21.64 -20.78 -10.84
C GLU A 51 -21.13 -21.26 -9.48
N ILE A 52 -20.46 -20.39 -8.76
CA ILE A 52 -19.80 -20.69 -7.48
C ILE A 52 -20.19 -19.63 -6.45
N GLU A 53 -20.57 -20.09 -5.27
CA GLU A 53 -20.77 -19.25 -4.11
C GLU A 53 -19.48 -19.23 -3.27
N ALA A 54 -19.17 -18.07 -2.70
CA ALA A 54 -18.06 -17.87 -1.78
C ALA A 54 -18.48 -16.90 -0.69
N ASP A 55 -17.81 -16.98 0.47
CA ASP A 55 -18.05 -16.09 1.59
C ASP A 55 -16.76 -15.76 2.34
N ALA A 56 -16.75 -14.59 2.98
CA ALA A 56 -15.72 -14.16 3.91
C ALA A 56 -16.30 -13.09 4.86
N ASP A 57 -15.56 -12.72 5.89
CA ASP A 57 -15.95 -11.61 6.75
C ASP A 57 -15.92 -10.28 5.99
N ILE A 58 -14.85 -10.06 5.23
CA ILE A 58 -14.56 -8.80 4.52
C ILE A 58 -14.35 -9.09 3.04
N ILE A 59 -15.06 -8.35 2.19
CA ILE A 59 -14.92 -8.40 0.74
C ILE A 59 -14.24 -7.11 0.26
N VAL A 60 -13.06 -7.24 -0.31
CA VAL A 60 -12.29 -6.13 -0.88
C VAL A 60 -12.41 -6.16 -2.40
N CYS A 61 -13.04 -5.16 -2.97
CA CYS A 61 -13.20 -4.99 -4.41
C CYS A 61 -12.13 -4.02 -4.93
N GLY A 62 -11.25 -4.52 -5.81
CA GLY A 62 -10.12 -3.78 -6.37
C GLY A 62 -8.78 -4.12 -5.71
N GLY A 63 -7.85 -4.65 -6.51
CA GLY A 63 -6.50 -5.06 -6.08
C GLY A 63 -5.41 -4.04 -6.44
N GLY A 64 -5.74 -2.74 -6.50
CA GLY A 64 -4.74 -1.65 -6.50
C GLY A 64 -3.99 -1.61 -5.17
N LEU A 65 -3.00 -0.71 -5.00
CA LEU A 65 -2.21 -0.65 -3.77
C LEU A 65 -3.09 -0.42 -2.53
N SER A 66 -4.18 0.36 -2.64
CA SER A 66 -5.13 0.55 -1.53
C SER A 66 -5.81 -0.75 -1.13
N GLY A 67 -6.33 -1.52 -2.10
CA GLY A 67 -7.01 -2.79 -1.81
C GLY A 67 -6.07 -3.88 -1.33
N VAL A 68 -4.84 -3.93 -1.84
CA VAL A 68 -3.78 -4.82 -1.34
C VAL A 68 -3.49 -4.52 0.13
N CYS A 69 -3.24 -3.25 0.48
CA CYS A 69 -2.96 -2.87 1.86
C CYS A 69 -4.17 -3.11 2.78
N ALA A 70 -5.40 -2.87 2.29
CA ALA A 70 -6.62 -3.15 3.05
C ALA A 70 -6.79 -4.65 3.32
N ALA A 71 -6.66 -5.49 2.30
CA ALA A 71 -6.80 -6.93 2.44
C ALA A 71 -5.73 -7.53 3.37
N VAL A 72 -4.47 -7.14 3.18
CA VAL A 72 -3.35 -7.62 4.00
C VAL A 72 -3.50 -7.19 5.45
N SER A 73 -3.87 -5.92 5.70
CA SER A 73 -4.07 -5.43 7.06
C SER A 73 -5.20 -6.18 7.76
N ALA A 74 -6.38 -6.28 7.15
CA ALA A 74 -7.51 -7.01 7.73
C ALA A 74 -7.18 -8.49 8.03
N ALA A 75 -6.50 -9.16 7.10
CA ALA A 75 -6.10 -10.56 7.27
C ALA A 75 -5.08 -10.79 8.39
N ARG A 76 -4.14 -9.87 8.58
CA ARG A 76 -3.13 -9.95 9.66
C ARG A 76 -3.75 -9.75 11.04
N HIS A 77 -4.84 -9.02 11.12
CA HIS A 77 -5.59 -8.85 12.37
C HIS A 77 -6.55 -10.00 12.66
N GLY A 78 -6.84 -10.88 11.69
CA GLY A 78 -7.54 -12.15 11.94
C GLY A 78 -8.76 -12.40 11.08
N SER A 79 -9.30 -11.41 10.39
CA SER A 79 -10.48 -11.56 9.55
C SER A 79 -10.20 -12.43 8.31
N GLN A 80 -11.24 -13.21 7.91
CA GLN A 80 -11.24 -13.88 6.62
C GLN A 80 -11.56 -12.87 5.52
N VAL A 81 -10.71 -12.78 4.51
CA VAL A 81 -10.80 -11.76 3.46
C VAL A 81 -10.88 -12.40 2.07
N ILE A 82 -11.76 -11.89 1.23
CA ILE A 82 -11.70 -12.11 -0.22
C ILE A 82 -11.26 -10.81 -0.88
N LEU A 83 -10.14 -10.88 -1.64
CA LEU A 83 -9.66 -9.80 -2.50
C LEU A 83 -10.02 -10.11 -3.95
N ILE A 84 -10.79 -9.21 -4.58
CA ILE A 84 -11.26 -9.33 -5.97
C ILE A 84 -10.53 -8.32 -6.84
N GLN A 85 -9.92 -8.79 -7.92
CA GLN A 85 -9.22 -7.96 -8.89
C GLN A 85 -9.63 -8.32 -10.31
N ASP A 86 -10.01 -7.32 -11.10
CA ASP A 86 -10.48 -7.45 -12.49
C ASP A 86 -9.36 -7.81 -13.48
N ARG A 87 -8.10 -7.71 -13.08
CA ARG A 87 -6.92 -7.95 -13.91
C ARG A 87 -6.11 -9.15 -13.44
N PRO A 88 -5.19 -9.66 -14.29
CA PRO A 88 -4.33 -10.80 -13.94
C PRO A 88 -3.28 -10.46 -12.87
N MET A 89 -3.02 -9.19 -12.56
CA MET A 89 -2.04 -8.76 -11.59
C MET A 89 -2.58 -7.72 -10.61
N LEU A 90 -1.95 -7.62 -9.47
CA LEU A 90 -2.22 -6.65 -8.43
C LEU A 90 -1.41 -5.36 -8.66
N GLY A 91 -1.71 -4.31 -7.88
CA GLY A 91 -0.97 -3.04 -7.88
C GLY A 91 -1.64 -1.92 -8.66
N GLY A 92 -2.63 -2.21 -9.52
CA GLY A 92 -3.34 -1.20 -10.30
C GLY A 92 -2.39 -0.35 -11.15
N ASN A 93 -2.41 0.98 -11.01
CA ASN A 93 -1.55 1.87 -11.78
C ASN A 93 -0.04 1.65 -11.55
N ALA A 94 0.36 1.02 -10.43
CA ALA A 94 1.75 0.68 -10.14
C ALA A 94 2.20 -0.63 -10.79
N SER A 95 1.28 -1.43 -11.33
CA SER A 95 1.59 -2.72 -11.97
C SER A 95 2.37 -2.56 -13.27
N SER A 96 2.93 -3.66 -13.77
CA SER A 96 3.62 -3.71 -15.05
C SER A 96 2.75 -3.32 -16.26
N GLU A 97 1.41 -3.35 -16.11
CA GLU A 97 0.49 -2.94 -17.17
C GLU A 97 0.50 -1.43 -17.45
N MET A 98 0.74 -0.62 -16.42
CA MET A 98 0.68 0.84 -16.51
C MET A 98 1.99 1.52 -16.16
N ARG A 99 2.80 0.91 -15.30
CA ARG A 99 4.15 1.32 -14.89
C ARG A 99 4.23 2.75 -14.33
N MET A 100 3.15 3.22 -13.68
CA MET A 100 3.17 4.52 -13.02
C MET A 100 4.02 4.47 -11.76
N GLY A 101 4.88 5.48 -11.57
CA GLY A 101 5.69 5.62 -10.36
C GLY A 101 4.83 5.82 -9.13
N ILE A 102 5.18 5.15 -8.03
CA ILE A 102 4.52 5.32 -6.74
C ILE A 102 5.00 6.64 -6.14
N VAL A 103 4.16 7.67 -6.21
CA VAL A 103 4.42 8.95 -5.57
C VAL A 103 3.56 9.10 -4.32
N GLY A 104 4.03 9.91 -3.39
CA GLY A 104 3.40 10.16 -2.09
C GLY A 104 3.95 11.42 -1.46
N VAL A 105 4.09 11.44 -0.14
CA VAL A 105 4.58 12.58 0.63
C VAL A 105 5.90 13.11 0.08
N LYS A 106 6.00 14.43 -0.08
CA LYS A 106 7.23 15.11 -0.57
C LYS A 106 8.24 15.35 0.55
N GLU A 107 7.78 15.46 1.78
CA GLU A 107 8.60 15.71 2.95
C GLU A 107 9.31 14.42 3.40
N ASP A 108 10.62 14.51 3.68
CA ASP A 108 11.43 13.31 3.97
C ASP A 108 11.08 12.66 5.33
N GLN A 109 10.61 13.43 6.30
CA GLN A 109 10.26 12.92 7.65
C GLN A 109 8.90 12.21 7.70
N CYS A 110 8.00 12.52 6.77
CA CYS A 110 6.63 12.01 6.73
C CYS A 110 6.45 10.91 5.68
N GLN A 111 7.45 10.08 5.41
CA GLN A 111 7.31 9.02 4.41
C GLN A 111 6.30 7.97 4.81
N GLU A 112 5.60 7.47 3.80
CA GLU A 112 4.66 6.38 3.95
C GLU A 112 5.39 5.13 4.45
N ALA A 113 4.94 4.61 5.58
CA ALA A 113 5.41 3.41 6.24
C ALA A 113 4.40 2.25 6.12
N GLY A 114 4.41 1.32 7.04
CA GLY A 114 3.49 0.19 7.10
C GLY A 114 3.67 -0.81 5.95
N ILE A 115 2.55 -1.35 5.44
CA ILE A 115 2.56 -2.41 4.41
C ILE A 115 3.20 -1.92 3.10
N LEU A 116 3.02 -0.65 2.74
CA LEU A 116 3.67 -0.09 1.54
C LEU A 116 5.19 -0.15 1.65
N GLU A 117 5.74 0.28 2.78
CA GLU A 117 7.19 0.24 3.01
C GLU A 117 7.72 -1.20 3.09
N GLU A 118 6.95 -2.12 3.66
CA GLU A 118 7.27 -3.55 3.64
C GLU A 118 7.39 -4.07 2.19
N MET A 119 6.44 -3.73 1.31
CA MET A 119 6.52 -4.11 -0.11
C MET A 119 7.74 -3.50 -0.80
N GLN A 120 8.10 -2.27 -0.49
CA GLN A 120 9.29 -1.61 -1.05
C GLN A 120 10.59 -2.29 -0.57
N CYS A 121 10.70 -2.62 0.71
CA CYS A 121 11.84 -3.38 1.24
C CYS A 121 11.92 -4.78 0.62
N ARG A 122 10.78 -5.46 0.50
CA ARG A 122 10.67 -6.76 -0.19
C ARG A 122 11.11 -6.66 -1.65
N ASN A 123 10.82 -5.56 -2.33
CA ASN A 123 11.23 -5.32 -3.70
C ASN A 123 12.76 -5.22 -3.85
N PHE A 124 13.47 -4.58 -2.92
CA PHE A 124 14.94 -4.58 -2.94
C PHE A 124 15.51 -6.00 -2.80
N TYR A 125 14.87 -6.84 -1.99
CA TYR A 125 15.31 -8.21 -1.74
C TYR A 125 15.07 -9.13 -2.94
N TYR A 126 13.83 -9.17 -3.47
CA TYR A 126 13.42 -10.11 -4.52
C TYR A 126 13.60 -9.57 -5.95
N ASN A 127 13.66 -8.26 -6.13
CA ASN A 127 13.73 -7.58 -7.42
C ASN A 127 14.91 -6.59 -7.50
N PRO A 128 16.15 -7.04 -7.26
CA PRO A 128 17.29 -6.14 -7.18
C PRO A 128 17.60 -5.41 -8.49
N LEU A 129 17.10 -5.89 -9.63
CA LEU A 129 17.25 -5.23 -10.94
C LEU A 129 16.04 -4.34 -11.28
N GLN A 130 15.12 -4.12 -10.36
CA GLN A 130 13.97 -3.22 -10.47
C GLN A 130 13.10 -3.48 -11.72
N ARG A 131 12.78 -4.75 -11.99
CA ARG A 131 11.90 -5.15 -13.10
C ARG A 131 10.43 -4.99 -12.71
N TYR A 132 9.61 -4.39 -13.59
CA TYR A 132 8.17 -4.21 -13.32
C TYR A 132 7.42 -5.52 -13.14
N THR A 133 7.73 -6.54 -13.92
CA THR A 133 7.10 -7.86 -13.78
C THR A 133 7.43 -8.53 -12.44
N LEU A 134 8.65 -8.37 -11.94
CA LEU A 134 9.03 -8.88 -10.61
C LEU A 134 8.45 -8.02 -9.48
N TRP A 135 8.16 -6.75 -9.74
CA TRP A 135 7.38 -5.93 -8.81
C TRP A 135 5.95 -6.44 -8.67
N ASP A 136 5.30 -6.85 -9.76
CA ASP A 136 3.98 -7.50 -9.69
C ASP A 136 4.03 -8.75 -8.79
N ASP A 137 5.09 -9.56 -8.91
CA ASP A 137 5.31 -10.75 -8.06
C ASP A 137 5.57 -10.38 -6.59
N VAL A 138 6.22 -9.25 -6.31
CA VAL A 138 6.39 -8.74 -4.93
C VAL A 138 5.03 -8.40 -4.32
N ILE A 139 4.16 -7.71 -5.04
CA ILE A 139 2.80 -7.40 -4.57
C ILE A 139 1.99 -8.69 -4.40
N TYR A 140 2.05 -9.58 -5.39
CA TYR A 140 1.37 -10.87 -5.35
C TYR A 140 1.80 -11.69 -4.14
N SER A 141 3.11 -11.83 -3.89
CA SER A 141 3.65 -12.55 -2.74
C SER A 141 3.19 -11.96 -1.41
N THR A 142 3.09 -10.63 -1.31
CA THR A 142 2.60 -9.96 -0.10
C THR A 142 1.16 -10.36 0.24
N VAL A 143 0.33 -10.65 -0.78
CA VAL A 143 -1.05 -11.09 -0.60
C VAL A 143 -1.15 -12.60 -0.35
N VAL A 144 -0.48 -13.42 -1.18
CA VAL A 144 -0.67 -14.87 -1.13
C VAL A 144 0.03 -15.55 0.05
N GLU A 145 0.95 -14.86 0.70
CA GLU A 145 1.55 -15.32 1.95
C GLU A 145 0.63 -15.14 3.17
N GLU A 146 -0.43 -14.33 3.04
CA GLU A 146 -1.42 -14.16 4.12
C GLU A 146 -2.46 -15.29 4.07
N PRO A 147 -2.49 -16.19 5.05
CA PRO A 147 -3.35 -17.40 5.00
C PRO A 147 -4.84 -17.07 5.06
N ASN A 148 -5.20 -15.91 5.56
CA ASN A 148 -6.58 -15.44 5.69
C ASN A 148 -7.11 -14.72 4.44
N ILE A 149 -6.31 -14.63 3.35
CA ILE A 149 -6.75 -14.01 2.10
C ILE A 149 -7.06 -15.08 1.04
N ARG A 150 -8.24 -15.00 0.45
CA ARG A 150 -8.57 -15.69 -0.80
C ARG A 150 -8.55 -14.67 -1.94
N LEU A 151 -7.65 -14.87 -2.89
CA LEU A 151 -7.43 -13.95 -4.03
C LEU A 151 -8.18 -14.43 -5.26
N PHE A 152 -8.99 -13.54 -5.86
CA PHE A 152 -9.71 -13.74 -7.10
C PHE A 152 -9.21 -12.76 -8.16
N LEU A 153 -8.29 -13.20 -9.02
CA LEU A 153 -7.79 -12.44 -10.17
C LEU A 153 -8.69 -12.63 -11.40
N ASN A 154 -8.61 -11.72 -12.37
CA ASN A 154 -9.44 -11.70 -13.59
C ASN A 154 -10.95 -11.75 -13.29
N THR A 155 -11.34 -11.19 -12.17
CA THR A 155 -12.69 -11.28 -11.63
C THR A 155 -13.26 -9.88 -11.46
N SER A 156 -14.24 -9.53 -12.28
CA SER A 156 -14.90 -8.23 -12.29
C SER A 156 -16.19 -8.28 -11.51
N VAL A 157 -16.42 -7.30 -10.64
CA VAL A 157 -17.73 -7.10 -10.00
C VAL A 157 -18.70 -6.55 -11.05
N GLU A 158 -19.85 -7.21 -11.21
CA GLU A 158 -20.88 -6.86 -12.20
C GLU A 158 -22.16 -6.34 -11.56
N ASP A 159 -22.46 -6.79 -10.33
CA ASP A 159 -23.72 -6.47 -9.67
C ASP A 159 -23.57 -6.60 -8.14
N VAL A 160 -24.50 -6.04 -7.40
CA VAL A 160 -24.59 -6.06 -5.94
C VAL A 160 -25.94 -6.63 -5.51
N VAL A 161 -25.92 -7.54 -4.55
CA VAL A 161 -27.12 -8.07 -3.91
C VAL A 161 -27.33 -7.32 -2.59
N MET A 162 -28.50 -6.69 -2.44
CA MET A 162 -28.84 -5.93 -1.23
C MET A 162 -29.73 -6.74 -0.29
N ASP A 163 -29.55 -6.55 1.01
CA ASP A 163 -30.48 -6.95 2.08
C ASP A 163 -30.87 -5.69 2.88
N GLY A 164 -32.02 -5.11 2.51
CA GLY A 164 -32.40 -3.79 2.97
C GLY A 164 -31.41 -2.72 2.54
N GLU A 165 -30.82 -2.00 3.50
CA GLU A 165 -29.79 -0.96 3.25
C GLU A 165 -28.35 -1.51 3.21
N LYS A 166 -28.17 -2.82 3.46
CA LYS A 166 -26.84 -3.45 3.50
C LYS A 166 -26.55 -4.22 2.23
N ILE A 167 -25.29 -4.25 1.85
CA ILE A 167 -24.79 -5.17 0.83
C ILE A 167 -24.75 -6.57 1.46
N ALA A 168 -25.40 -7.56 0.82
CA ALA A 168 -25.34 -8.97 1.20
C ALA A 168 -24.26 -9.72 0.42
N ALA A 169 -24.12 -9.44 -0.88
CA ALA A 169 -23.14 -10.08 -1.74
C ALA A 169 -22.80 -9.20 -2.95
N VAL A 170 -21.68 -9.51 -3.59
CA VAL A 170 -21.34 -9.03 -4.94
C VAL A 170 -21.41 -10.19 -5.92
N LYS A 171 -21.91 -9.94 -7.15
CA LYS A 171 -21.85 -10.87 -8.27
C LYS A 171 -20.67 -10.52 -9.16
N CYS A 172 -19.90 -11.52 -9.52
CA CYS A 172 -18.67 -11.33 -10.27
C CYS A 172 -18.59 -12.28 -11.46
N TRP A 173 -17.91 -11.83 -12.51
CA TRP A 173 -17.55 -12.61 -13.67
C TRP A 173 -16.03 -12.76 -13.78
N ASN A 174 -15.58 -14.00 -13.95
CA ASN A 174 -14.21 -14.31 -14.32
C ASN A 174 -14.14 -14.85 -15.73
N SER A 175 -13.62 -14.05 -16.66
CA SER A 175 -13.53 -14.40 -18.07
C SER A 175 -12.45 -15.45 -18.38
N ASN A 176 -11.47 -15.64 -17.50
CA ASN A 176 -10.38 -16.59 -17.71
C ASN A 176 -10.79 -18.04 -17.45
N ASN A 177 -11.69 -18.25 -16.50
CA ASN A 177 -12.14 -19.60 -16.14
C ASN A 177 -13.65 -19.80 -16.34
N TYR A 178 -14.32 -18.84 -17.00
CA TYR A 178 -15.76 -18.87 -17.32
C TYR A 178 -16.64 -19.11 -16.09
N THR A 179 -16.34 -18.44 -14.98
CA THR A 179 -17.06 -18.65 -13.73
C THR A 179 -17.76 -17.36 -13.28
N LYS A 180 -19.04 -17.50 -12.92
CA LYS A 180 -19.79 -16.51 -12.18
C LYS A 180 -19.66 -16.81 -10.70
N TYR A 181 -19.30 -15.81 -9.94
CA TYR A 181 -19.23 -15.89 -8.49
C TYR A 181 -20.32 -15.05 -7.85
N THR A 182 -20.94 -15.58 -6.79
CA THR A 182 -21.72 -14.81 -5.81
C THR A 182 -20.93 -14.82 -4.50
N ILE A 183 -20.41 -13.68 -4.11
CA ILE A 183 -19.47 -13.56 -2.98
C ILE A 183 -20.14 -12.76 -1.87
N SER A 184 -20.48 -13.45 -0.78
CA SER A 184 -21.15 -12.89 0.40
C SER A 184 -20.15 -12.37 1.42
N GLY A 185 -20.53 -11.33 2.16
CA GLY A 185 -19.67 -10.77 3.21
C GLY A 185 -20.45 -9.99 4.25
N ARG A 186 -19.80 -9.69 5.36
CA ARG A 186 -20.35 -8.85 6.43
C ARG A 186 -20.03 -7.37 6.20
N LEU A 187 -18.85 -7.09 5.65
CA LEU A 187 -18.36 -5.75 5.34
C LEU A 187 -17.75 -5.74 3.93
N PHE A 188 -17.98 -4.66 3.19
CA PHE A 188 -17.52 -4.49 1.82
C PHE A 188 -16.63 -3.24 1.72
N LEU A 189 -15.47 -3.39 1.06
CA LEU A 189 -14.52 -2.32 0.85
C LEU A 189 -14.41 -2.05 -0.66
N ASP A 190 -14.77 -0.84 -1.11
CA ASP A 190 -14.49 -0.42 -2.47
C ASP A 190 -13.09 0.20 -2.55
N CYS A 191 -12.20 -0.49 -3.22
CA CYS A 191 -10.82 -0.06 -3.49
C CYS A 191 -10.54 0.01 -4.98
N THR A 192 -11.59 0.05 -5.81
CA THR A 192 -11.46 0.08 -7.28
C THR A 192 -10.99 1.44 -7.80
N GLY A 193 -11.23 2.49 -7.01
CA GLY A 193 -11.02 3.87 -7.38
C GLY A 193 -12.01 4.39 -8.42
N ASP A 194 -12.91 3.54 -8.92
CA ASP A 194 -14.01 3.90 -9.82
C ASP A 194 -15.37 3.90 -9.10
N GLY A 195 -15.41 3.40 -7.86
CA GLY A 195 -16.61 3.33 -7.05
C GLY A 195 -17.64 2.34 -7.61
N ILE A 196 -17.25 1.10 -7.90
CA ILE A 196 -18.14 0.09 -8.46
C ILE A 196 -19.28 -0.27 -7.51
N LEU A 197 -19.05 -0.22 -6.19
CA LEU A 197 -20.07 -0.56 -5.20
C LEU A 197 -21.15 0.54 -5.04
N ARG A 198 -21.09 1.64 -5.82
CA ARG A 198 -22.23 2.55 -5.98
C ARG A 198 -23.48 1.84 -6.57
N LEU A 199 -23.32 0.64 -7.15
CA LEU A 199 -24.42 -0.24 -7.52
C LEU A 199 -25.34 -0.56 -6.33
N SER A 200 -24.86 -0.45 -5.10
CA SER A 200 -25.66 -0.56 -3.87
C SER A 200 -26.60 0.62 -3.59
N GLY A 201 -26.52 1.68 -4.39
CA GLY A 201 -27.20 2.95 -4.12
C GLY A 201 -26.41 3.88 -3.19
N ALA A 202 -25.13 3.60 -2.93
CA ALA A 202 -24.28 4.50 -2.18
C ALA A 202 -24.14 5.85 -2.86
N GLU A 203 -24.25 6.93 -2.09
CA GLU A 203 -24.13 8.30 -2.59
C GLU A 203 -22.72 8.58 -3.06
N TYR A 204 -22.62 9.31 -4.19
CA TYR A 204 -21.33 9.64 -4.82
C TYR A 204 -21.37 10.96 -5.56
N ARG A 205 -20.18 11.48 -5.89
CA ARG A 205 -19.94 12.68 -6.70
C ARG A 205 -18.99 12.36 -7.87
N ARG A 206 -19.11 13.15 -8.94
CA ARG A 206 -18.19 13.12 -10.10
C ARG A 206 -17.93 14.54 -10.60
N GLY A 207 -16.75 14.73 -11.17
CA GLY A 207 -16.36 16.02 -11.75
C GLY A 207 -15.92 17.03 -10.70
N THR A 208 -15.96 18.31 -11.08
CA THR A 208 -15.46 19.43 -10.28
C THR A 208 -16.63 20.23 -9.71
N GLU A 209 -16.67 20.39 -8.40
CA GLU A 209 -17.67 21.21 -7.71
C GLU A 209 -17.44 22.71 -7.99
N ALA A 210 -18.49 23.52 -7.86
CA ALA A 210 -18.34 24.98 -7.87
C ALA A 210 -17.45 25.43 -6.69
N LYS A 211 -16.65 26.46 -6.89
CA LYS A 211 -15.80 27.01 -5.82
C LYS A 211 -16.57 27.39 -4.56
N SER A 212 -17.84 27.80 -4.71
CA SER A 212 -18.71 28.19 -3.60
C SER A 212 -19.21 27.01 -2.75
N THR A 213 -19.14 25.77 -3.27
CA THR A 213 -19.65 24.58 -2.57
C THR A 213 -18.88 24.34 -1.27
N TYR A 214 -17.56 24.48 -1.30
CA TYR A 214 -16.69 24.35 -0.12
C TYR A 214 -15.88 25.61 0.19
N GLY A 215 -16.10 26.72 -0.55
CA GLY A 215 -15.33 27.96 -0.39
C GLY A 215 -13.90 27.89 -0.95
N GLU A 216 -13.59 26.93 -1.79
CA GLU A 216 -12.22 26.63 -2.25
C GLU A 216 -11.65 27.72 -3.17
N SER A 217 -10.57 28.37 -2.72
CA SER A 217 -9.98 29.53 -3.39
C SER A 217 -9.18 29.19 -4.65
N TYR A 218 -8.76 27.93 -4.82
CA TYR A 218 -7.99 27.49 -5.99
C TYR A 218 -8.87 27.10 -7.18
N LEU A 219 -10.15 26.86 -6.97
CA LEU A 219 -11.11 26.67 -8.04
C LEU A 219 -11.55 28.00 -8.65
N SER A 220 -11.85 28.01 -9.94
CA SER A 220 -12.33 29.16 -10.67
C SER A 220 -13.76 29.02 -11.22
N ASN A 221 -14.29 27.79 -11.21
CA ASN A 221 -15.61 27.50 -11.77
C ASN A 221 -16.75 27.94 -10.81
N GLU A 222 -17.75 28.62 -11.37
CA GLU A 222 -18.88 29.14 -10.60
C GLU A 222 -20.04 28.12 -10.47
N LYS A 223 -19.98 27.02 -11.21
CA LYS A 223 -20.99 25.95 -11.21
C LYS A 223 -20.30 24.60 -11.26
N ASP A 224 -20.95 23.59 -10.67
CA ASP A 224 -20.54 22.20 -10.81
C ASP A 224 -20.48 21.80 -12.29
N ASN A 225 -19.53 20.93 -12.60
CA ASN A 225 -19.38 20.37 -13.93
C ASN A 225 -18.91 18.91 -13.84
N PHE A 226 -18.92 18.18 -14.94
CA PHE A 226 -18.50 16.78 -15.00
C PHE A 226 -17.04 16.59 -15.45
N ASN A 227 -16.25 17.66 -15.51
CA ASN A 227 -14.85 17.60 -15.90
C ASN A 227 -14.05 16.82 -14.87
N THR A 228 -13.22 15.91 -15.35
CA THR A 228 -12.30 15.11 -14.56
C THR A 228 -10.87 15.27 -15.07
N MET A 229 -9.89 14.98 -14.25
CA MET A 229 -8.52 14.77 -14.72
C MET A 229 -8.48 13.52 -15.61
N GLY A 230 -7.95 13.67 -16.82
CA GLY A 230 -7.93 12.59 -17.81
C GLY A 230 -7.01 11.42 -17.48
N ASN A 231 -7.20 10.32 -18.17
CA ASN A 231 -6.32 9.14 -18.06
C ASN A 231 -4.99 9.41 -18.78
N SER A 232 -3.92 8.78 -18.33
CA SER A 232 -2.58 8.87 -18.95
C SER A 232 -2.09 7.55 -19.50
N ILE A 233 -1.21 7.64 -20.49
CA ILE A 233 -0.37 6.54 -20.95
C ILE A 233 1.10 6.89 -20.76
N LEU A 234 1.94 5.87 -20.55
CA LEU A 234 3.37 6.02 -20.37
C LEU A 234 4.14 5.54 -21.60
N LEU A 235 5.19 6.29 -21.97
CA LEU A 235 6.28 5.83 -22.82
C LEU A 235 7.51 5.50 -21.97
N GLN A 236 8.18 4.39 -22.24
CA GLN A 236 9.52 4.11 -21.73
C GLN A 236 10.50 4.04 -22.89
N LEU A 237 11.65 4.65 -22.69
CA LEU A 237 12.71 4.77 -23.68
C LEU A 237 13.93 4.00 -23.19
N ARG A 238 14.68 3.47 -24.12
CA ARG A 238 15.96 2.81 -23.88
C ARG A 238 17.07 3.53 -24.64
N LYS A 239 18.19 3.82 -23.97
CA LYS A 239 19.37 4.35 -24.63
C LYS A 239 19.97 3.34 -25.60
N THR A 240 20.40 3.83 -26.77
CA THR A 240 21.01 3.04 -27.83
C THR A 240 22.32 3.69 -28.27
N ASP A 241 23.18 2.91 -28.92
CA ASP A 241 24.48 3.39 -29.43
C ASP A 241 24.38 3.97 -30.84
N GLU A 242 23.23 3.76 -31.51
CA GLU A 242 22.98 4.17 -32.89
C GLU A 242 21.66 4.92 -33.02
N HIS A 243 21.58 5.82 -34.00
CA HIS A 243 20.35 6.52 -34.32
C HIS A 243 19.48 5.69 -35.27
N HIS A 244 18.29 5.32 -34.83
CA HIS A 244 17.26 4.66 -35.64
C HIS A 244 16.12 5.63 -35.91
N PRO A 245 15.90 6.12 -37.14
CA PRO A 245 14.76 6.95 -37.47
C PRO A 245 13.43 6.21 -37.16
N PHE A 246 12.41 6.97 -36.81
CA PHE A 246 11.10 6.42 -36.51
C PHE A 246 10.01 7.15 -37.31
N THR A 247 9.12 6.40 -37.92
CA THR A 247 7.89 6.93 -38.54
C THR A 247 6.69 6.35 -37.84
N ALA A 248 5.81 7.20 -37.34
CA ALA A 248 4.60 6.75 -36.69
C ALA A 248 3.65 6.09 -37.72
N PRO A 249 2.82 5.12 -37.29
CA PRO A 249 1.78 4.55 -38.16
C PRO A 249 0.76 5.62 -38.60
N ASP A 250 0.18 5.47 -39.80
CA ASP A 250 -0.79 6.43 -40.39
C ASP A 250 -1.99 6.77 -39.49
N TRP A 251 -2.34 5.86 -38.56
CA TRP A 251 -3.44 6.09 -37.62
C TRP A 251 -3.02 6.96 -36.41
N ALA A 252 -1.73 7.23 -36.20
CA ALA A 252 -1.24 8.08 -35.12
C ALA A 252 -1.34 9.57 -35.48
N TYR A 253 -1.17 10.45 -34.50
CA TYR A 253 -0.95 11.88 -34.77
C TYR A 253 0.47 12.11 -35.27
N HIS A 254 0.63 13.13 -36.12
CA HIS A 254 1.93 13.66 -36.54
C HIS A 254 2.05 15.08 -36.02
N PHE A 255 2.86 15.27 -34.98
CA PHE A 255 3.04 16.56 -34.32
C PHE A 255 4.20 17.35 -34.94
N THR A 256 4.05 18.66 -34.90
CA THR A 256 5.04 19.65 -35.32
C THR A 256 5.34 20.62 -34.18
N ASP A 257 6.34 21.51 -34.36
CA ASP A 257 6.65 22.55 -33.37
C ASP A 257 5.46 23.44 -33.06
N ASP A 258 4.58 23.70 -34.04
CA ASP A 258 3.39 24.53 -33.88
C ASP A 258 2.36 23.91 -32.90
N ASP A 259 2.38 22.59 -32.73
CA ASP A 259 1.51 21.91 -31.76
C ASP A 259 1.97 22.09 -30.31
N PHE A 260 3.22 22.48 -30.12
CA PHE A 260 3.83 22.66 -28.80
C PHE A 260 4.27 24.11 -28.52
N ASN A 261 4.33 24.94 -29.54
CA ASN A 261 4.76 26.34 -29.43
C ASN A 261 3.56 27.27 -29.22
N TYR A 262 3.18 27.49 -27.98
CA TYR A 262 2.12 28.39 -27.60
C TYR A 262 2.43 29.11 -26.28
N ASP A 263 1.93 30.34 -26.18
CA ASP A 263 2.06 31.15 -24.96
C ASP A 263 1.29 30.50 -23.81
N THR A 264 1.98 30.32 -22.71
CA THR A 264 1.34 29.86 -21.48
C THR A 264 0.49 30.96 -20.89
N PRO A 265 -0.84 30.77 -20.73
CA PRO A 265 -1.70 31.81 -20.20
C PRO A 265 -1.23 32.31 -18.82
N LYS A 266 -1.19 33.61 -18.62
CA LYS A 266 -1.01 34.19 -17.28
C LYS A 266 -2.27 33.94 -16.48
N SER A 267 -2.16 33.21 -15.39
CA SER A 267 -3.26 32.99 -14.46
C SER A 267 -3.10 33.89 -13.24
N THR A 268 -4.22 34.40 -12.75
CA THR A 268 -4.30 35.15 -11.48
C THR A 268 -4.37 34.22 -10.27
N ILE A 269 -4.61 32.92 -10.48
CA ILE A 269 -4.70 31.93 -9.42
C ILE A 269 -3.27 31.57 -8.97
N PRO A 270 -2.97 31.57 -7.65
CA PRO A 270 -1.68 31.12 -7.12
C PRO A 270 -1.38 29.67 -7.55
N GLY A 271 -0.12 29.35 -7.70
CA GLY A 271 0.32 28.00 -8.02
C GLY A 271 1.49 27.97 -9.01
N ILE A 272 2.20 26.83 -9.04
CA ILE A 272 3.25 26.55 -10.03
C ILE A 272 2.57 25.99 -11.29
N LYS A 273 2.77 26.68 -12.40
CA LYS A 273 2.17 26.33 -13.68
C LYS A 273 3.14 25.51 -14.49
N LEU A 274 2.70 24.32 -14.89
CA LEU A 274 3.54 23.35 -15.55
C LEU A 274 3.03 23.08 -16.98
N ASN A 275 3.94 23.17 -17.94
CA ASN A 275 3.70 22.77 -19.32
C ASN A 275 4.62 21.58 -19.66
N TYR A 276 4.23 20.39 -19.28
CA TYR A 276 5.01 19.18 -19.49
C TYR A 276 5.07 18.70 -20.94
N LYS A 277 4.21 19.22 -21.82
CA LYS A 277 4.15 18.79 -23.22
C LYS A 277 5.46 19.02 -23.98
N ILE A 278 6.25 20.01 -23.55
CA ILE A 278 7.51 20.40 -24.19
C ILE A 278 8.75 20.02 -23.40
N ILE A 279 8.57 19.44 -22.20
CA ILE A 279 9.69 19.09 -21.33
C ILE A 279 9.92 17.57 -21.43
N TRP A 280 10.68 17.15 -22.41
CA TRP A 280 11.38 15.88 -22.35
C TRP A 280 12.84 16.13 -21.90
N ARG A 281 13.26 15.46 -20.86
CA ARG A 281 14.64 15.51 -20.37
C ARG A 281 15.36 14.24 -20.82
N ALA A 282 16.51 14.37 -21.44
CA ALA A 282 17.30 13.26 -21.99
C ALA A 282 17.68 12.17 -20.96
N HIS A 283 17.65 12.48 -19.68
CA HIS A 283 17.92 11.51 -18.60
C HIS A 283 16.64 10.89 -17.99
N ASP A 284 15.48 11.26 -18.50
CA ASP A 284 14.19 10.73 -18.04
C ASP A 284 13.69 9.69 -19.06
N ASN A 285 13.97 8.42 -18.79
CA ASN A 285 13.60 7.32 -19.68
C ASN A 285 12.10 7.04 -19.69
N ASN A 286 11.31 7.77 -18.88
CA ASN A 286 9.87 7.65 -18.79
C ASN A 286 9.20 8.97 -19.16
N PHE A 287 8.17 8.89 -19.99
CA PHE A 287 7.34 10.04 -20.36
C PHE A 287 5.87 9.71 -20.18
N TRP A 288 5.18 10.37 -19.24
CA TRP A 288 3.80 10.05 -18.86
C TRP A 288 2.82 11.22 -18.90
N TRP A 289 3.25 12.38 -19.39
CA TRP A 289 2.41 13.58 -19.43
C TRP A 289 1.46 13.63 -20.64
N MET A 290 1.19 12.47 -21.22
CA MET A 290 0.19 12.32 -22.26
C MET A 290 -1.12 11.94 -21.59
N GLU A 291 -2.07 12.85 -21.62
CA GLU A 291 -3.36 12.71 -20.97
C GLU A 291 -4.50 12.88 -21.97
N CYS A 292 -5.52 12.03 -21.88
CA CYS A 292 -6.75 12.26 -22.62
C CYS A 292 -7.56 13.40 -21.99
N SER A 293 -8.53 13.92 -22.74
CA SER A 293 -9.44 14.92 -22.21
C SER A 293 -10.51 14.27 -21.32
N GLY A 294 -10.56 14.67 -20.04
CA GLY A 294 -11.66 14.33 -19.13
C GLY A 294 -12.90 15.22 -19.29
N VAL A 295 -12.89 16.11 -20.30
CA VAL A 295 -14.07 16.87 -20.75
C VAL A 295 -14.79 16.13 -21.88
N LYS A 296 -14.02 15.52 -22.79
CA LYS A 296 -14.55 14.83 -23.98
C LYS A 296 -14.90 13.37 -23.72
N PHE A 297 -14.23 12.74 -22.79
CA PHE A 297 -14.34 11.32 -22.52
C PHE A 297 -14.79 11.06 -21.08
N ASP A 298 -15.71 10.13 -20.91
CA ASP A 298 -15.99 9.54 -19.62
C ASP A 298 -14.86 8.56 -19.23
N THR A 299 -14.14 8.88 -18.15
CA THR A 299 -12.96 8.13 -17.71
C THR A 299 -13.24 6.65 -17.33
N ILE A 300 -14.52 6.30 -17.20
CA ILE A 300 -14.96 4.92 -16.90
C ILE A 300 -15.48 4.24 -18.17
N HIS A 301 -16.47 4.85 -18.84
CA HIS A 301 -17.24 4.19 -19.90
C HIS A 301 -16.58 4.22 -21.26
N ASP A 302 -15.77 5.29 -21.57
CA ASP A 302 -15.09 5.44 -22.87
C ASP A 302 -13.67 4.82 -22.88
N ALA A 303 -13.46 3.73 -22.12
CA ALA A 303 -12.12 3.16 -21.91
C ALA A 303 -11.43 2.72 -23.21
N ASN A 304 -12.17 2.20 -24.19
CA ASN A 304 -11.63 1.78 -25.49
C ASN A 304 -11.25 2.98 -26.37
N GLU A 305 -12.09 3.99 -26.40
CA GLU A 305 -11.86 5.25 -27.11
C GLU A 305 -10.66 6.00 -26.54
N ILE A 306 -10.57 6.05 -25.20
CA ILE A 306 -9.43 6.62 -24.47
C ILE A 306 -8.14 5.85 -24.80
N GLN A 307 -8.18 4.52 -24.81
CA GLN A 307 -7.02 3.70 -25.16
C GLN A 307 -6.54 4.01 -26.58
N TYR A 308 -7.46 4.06 -27.53
CA TYR A 308 -7.14 4.39 -28.92
C TYR A 308 -6.55 5.80 -29.06
N GLU A 309 -7.20 6.82 -28.48
CA GLU A 309 -6.72 8.20 -28.51
C GLU A 309 -5.34 8.34 -27.85
N MET A 310 -5.12 7.68 -26.70
CA MET A 310 -3.83 7.72 -26.02
C MET A 310 -2.71 7.06 -26.84
N LYS A 311 -3.01 5.99 -27.55
CA LYS A 311 -2.03 5.36 -28.46
C LYS A 311 -1.69 6.29 -29.63
N ARG A 312 -2.67 6.99 -30.22
CA ARG A 312 -2.44 7.99 -31.27
C ARG A 312 -1.50 9.09 -30.81
N ILE A 313 -1.75 9.63 -29.62
CA ILE A 313 -0.92 10.68 -29.00
C ILE A 313 0.48 10.13 -28.74
N ALA A 314 0.60 8.96 -28.15
CA ALA A 314 1.89 8.39 -27.73
C ALA A 314 2.83 8.15 -28.90
N TYR A 315 2.34 7.55 -29.98
CA TYR A 315 3.16 7.32 -31.19
C TYR A 315 3.54 8.61 -31.88
N GLY A 316 2.64 9.59 -31.95
CA GLY A 316 2.93 10.90 -32.51
C GLY A 316 3.94 11.70 -31.67
N VAL A 317 3.83 11.66 -30.35
CA VAL A 317 4.82 12.28 -29.45
C VAL A 317 6.17 11.61 -29.63
N TRP A 318 6.23 10.28 -29.73
CA TRP A 318 7.47 9.58 -29.95
C TRP A 318 8.12 9.94 -31.28
N GLU A 319 7.36 9.96 -32.39
CA GLU A 319 7.85 10.38 -33.69
C GLU A 319 8.44 11.79 -33.66
N TYR A 320 7.69 12.75 -33.07
CA TYR A 320 8.15 14.12 -32.88
C TYR A 320 9.46 14.20 -32.10
N MET A 321 9.56 13.51 -30.95
CA MET A 321 10.76 13.52 -30.11
C MET A 321 11.96 12.86 -30.80
N LYS A 322 11.73 11.72 -31.45
CA LYS A 322 12.81 10.93 -32.07
C LYS A 322 13.45 11.65 -33.26
N ASN A 323 12.65 12.32 -34.06
CA ASN A 323 13.08 12.95 -35.29
C ASN A 323 13.35 14.46 -35.14
N HIS A 324 13.19 15.02 -33.93
CA HIS A 324 13.35 16.45 -33.71
C HIS A 324 14.79 16.89 -34.04
N PRO A 325 14.97 18.05 -34.79
CA PRO A 325 16.29 18.51 -35.25
C PRO A 325 17.32 18.79 -34.16
N ASP A 326 16.87 19.06 -32.92
CA ASP A 326 17.79 19.28 -31.79
C ASP A 326 18.45 17.99 -31.26
N GLY A 327 18.05 16.83 -31.78
CA GLY A 327 18.63 15.54 -31.43
C GLY A 327 18.28 15.02 -30.03
N ARG A 328 17.22 15.57 -29.38
CA ARG A 328 16.84 15.25 -27.98
C ARG A 328 16.62 13.77 -27.70
N ALA A 329 16.17 13.00 -28.68
CA ALA A 329 15.94 11.56 -28.58
C ALA A 329 16.81 10.74 -29.55
N LYS A 330 17.88 11.33 -30.11
CA LYS A 330 18.73 10.69 -31.12
C LYS A 330 19.23 9.31 -30.69
N ASP A 331 19.71 9.21 -29.45
CA ASP A 331 20.35 8.01 -28.90
C ASP A 331 19.38 7.18 -28.05
N TYR A 332 18.08 7.24 -28.34
CA TYR A 332 17.03 6.48 -27.65
C TYR A 332 16.14 5.76 -28.65
N ASP A 333 15.66 4.58 -28.26
CA ASP A 333 14.58 3.87 -28.92
C ASP A 333 13.41 3.67 -27.97
N LEU A 334 12.23 3.48 -28.56
CA LEU A 334 11.02 3.14 -27.81
C LEU A 334 11.15 1.71 -27.27
N ASP A 335 11.12 1.57 -25.94
CA ASP A 335 11.24 0.29 -25.27
C ASP A 335 9.86 -0.27 -24.91
N TRP A 336 8.92 0.60 -24.51
CA TRP A 336 7.60 0.20 -24.11
C TRP A 336 6.58 1.34 -24.21
N ILE A 337 5.35 0.99 -24.56
CA ILE A 337 4.16 1.85 -24.51
C ILE A 337 3.06 1.14 -23.73
N GLY A 338 2.46 1.83 -22.77
CA GLY A 338 1.30 1.33 -22.02
C GLY A 338 0.16 0.88 -22.94
N SER A 339 -0.51 -0.19 -22.58
CA SER A 339 -1.72 -0.68 -23.29
C SER A 339 -3.00 -0.22 -22.63
N ILE A 340 -2.96 -0.01 -21.31
CA ILE A 340 -4.11 0.42 -20.52
C ILE A 340 -3.82 1.82 -20.00
N PRO A 341 -4.67 2.82 -20.33
CA PRO A 341 -4.52 4.16 -19.77
C PRO A 341 -4.76 4.17 -18.26
N ALA A 342 -3.80 4.71 -17.51
CA ALA A 342 -3.89 4.85 -16.07
C ALA A 342 -4.93 5.93 -15.70
N LYS A 343 -5.90 5.58 -14.89
CA LYS A 343 -6.96 6.50 -14.44
C LYS A 343 -6.45 7.40 -13.32
N ARG A 344 -6.82 8.69 -13.38
CA ARG A 344 -6.58 9.65 -12.30
C ARG A 344 -7.84 9.90 -11.50
N GLU A 345 -8.90 10.31 -12.15
CA GLU A 345 -10.15 10.70 -11.52
C GLU A 345 -11.34 9.98 -12.14
N SER A 346 -12.30 9.61 -11.29
CA SER A 346 -13.57 9.05 -11.72
C SER A 346 -14.68 9.39 -10.71
N THR A 347 -14.96 8.55 -9.75
CA THR A 347 -16.02 8.69 -8.76
C THR A 347 -15.43 8.95 -7.38
N ARG A 348 -16.10 9.76 -6.56
CA ARG A 348 -15.82 9.97 -5.13
C ARG A 348 -17.09 9.72 -4.35
N TYR A 349 -17.03 8.87 -3.35
CA TYR A 349 -18.17 8.59 -2.48
C TYR A 349 -18.50 9.77 -1.57
N VAL A 350 -19.72 9.77 -1.04
CA VAL A 350 -20.14 10.68 0.02
C VAL A 350 -20.03 9.96 1.36
N ALA A 351 -19.25 10.54 2.26
CA ALA A 351 -19.05 10.10 3.63
C ALA A 351 -19.55 11.16 4.62
N PRO A 352 -19.58 10.90 5.92
CA PRO A 352 -19.95 11.88 6.93
C PRO A 352 -19.14 13.18 6.87
N TYR A 353 -17.90 13.09 6.43
CA TYR A 353 -17.04 14.25 6.16
C TYR A 353 -16.57 14.26 4.71
N THR A 354 -16.36 15.45 4.16
CA THR A 354 -15.72 15.64 2.86
C THR A 354 -14.43 16.44 3.07
N LEU A 355 -13.29 15.81 2.81
CA LEU A 355 -11.99 16.48 2.90
C LEU A 355 -11.88 17.56 1.83
N THR A 356 -11.50 18.77 2.22
CA THR A 356 -11.48 19.97 1.35
C THR A 356 -10.07 20.50 1.12
N GLN A 357 -9.94 21.46 0.18
CA GLN A 357 -8.70 22.21 -0.02
C GLN A 357 -8.16 22.82 1.28
N ASP A 358 -9.04 23.43 2.07
CA ASP A 358 -8.62 24.15 3.28
C ASP A 358 -8.10 23.21 4.35
N ASP A 359 -8.67 22.01 4.46
CA ASP A 359 -8.14 20.95 5.34
C ASP A 359 -6.71 20.56 4.95
N VAL A 360 -6.48 20.30 3.66
CA VAL A 360 -5.15 19.95 3.14
C VAL A 360 -4.14 21.06 3.37
N VAL A 361 -4.51 22.31 3.08
CA VAL A 361 -3.61 23.47 3.22
C VAL A 361 -3.31 23.79 4.68
N SER A 362 -4.26 23.55 5.60
CA SER A 362 -4.10 23.79 7.04
C SER A 362 -3.40 22.63 7.79
N GLY A 363 -3.10 21.51 7.09
CA GLY A 363 -2.41 20.36 7.69
C GLY A 363 -3.34 19.26 8.21
N GLY A 364 -4.65 19.37 8.05
CA GLY A 364 -5.60 18.28 8.37
C GLY A 364 -5.54 17.81 9.81
N HIS A 365 -5.79 18.72 10.76
CA HIS A 365 -5.81 18.41 12.20
C HIS A 365 -7.15 17.80 12.62
N PHE A 366 -7.28 16.49 12.55
CA PHE A 366 -8.50 15.78 12.90
C PHE A 366 -8.31 14.90 14.15
N GLU A 367 -9.34 14.85 15.00
CA GLU A 367 -9.37 13.95 16.16
C GLU A 367 -9.36 12.47 15.70
N ASP A 368 -9.99 12.19 14.57
CA ASP A 368 -10.14 10.86 13.98
C ASP A 368 -9.16 10.61 12.83
N VAL A 369 -7.99 11.24 12.83
CA VAL A 369 -6.96 11.00 11.84
C VAL A 369 -6.54 9.53 11.82
N VAL A 370 -6.53 8.90 10.62
CA VAL A 370 -6.14 7.49 10.46
C VAL A 370 -5.14 7.26 9.32
N ALA A 371 -4.91 8.28 8.50
CA ALA A 371 -3.92 8.25 7.44
C ALA A 371 -3.41 9.67 7.20
N TYR A 372 -2.45 9.82 6.30
CA TYR A 372 -1.92 11.11 5.92
C TYR A 372 -1.52 11.17 4.46
N GLY A 373 -1.52 12.38 3.91
CA GLY A 373 -0.95 12.72 2.63
C GLY A 373 0.14 13.78 2.78
N GLY A 374 0.75 14.18 1.69
CA GLY A 374 1.81 15.20 1.66
C GLY A 374 2.26 15.49 0.23
N TRP A 375 1.48 15.05 -0.75
CA TRP A 375 1.62 15.48 -2.12
C TRP A 375 0.99 16.87 -2.30
N THR A 376 1.50 17.66 -3.26
CA THR A 376 0.89 18.94 -3.64
C THR A 376 -0.53 18.73 -4.16
N LEU A 377 -1.37 19.75 -4.09
CA LEU A 377 -2.61 19.77 -4.84
C LEU A 377 -2.24 19.94 -6.32
N ASP A 378 -2.18 18.84 -7.05
CA ASP A 378 -1.71 18.74 -8.44
C ASP A 378 -2.91 18.59 -9.36
N ASP A 379 -3.51 19.75 -9.69
CA ASP A 379 -4.70 19.84 -10.51
C ASP A 379 -4.33 19.83 -12.00
N HIS A 380 -4.63 18.73 -12.67
CA HIS A 380 -4.40 18.56 -14.10
C HIS A 380 -5.51 19.16 -14.94
N ASN A 381 -5.10 19.79 -16.05
CA ASN A 381 -6.06 20.42 -16.95
C ASN A 381 -7.00 19.37 -17.58
N PRO A 382 -8.32 19.47 -17.37
CA PRO A 382 -9.25 18.45 -17.84
C PRO A 382 -9.36 18.36 -19.38
N ASN A 383 -8.86 19.35 -20.14
CA ASN A 383 -8.79 19.25 -21.60
C ASN A 383 -7.66 18.35 -22.12
N GLY A 384 -6.75 17.91 -21.25
CA GLY A 384 -5.71 16.93 -21.55
C GLY A 384 -4.62 17.43 -22.50
N PHE A 385 -3.92 16.49 -23.14
CA PHE A 385 -2.74 16.74 -23.96
C PHE A 385 -2.97 17.66 -25.18
N MET A 386 -4.13 17.57 -25.82
CA MET A 386 -4.45 18.35 -27.01
C MET A 386 -4.81 19.83 -26.70
N ASN A 387 -4.92 20.18 -25.43
CA ASN A 387 -5.16 21.59 -25.04
C ASN A 387 -3.90 22.45 -25.27
N LYS A 388 -4.10 23.70 -25.72
CA LYS A 388 -3.02 24.71 -25.89
C LYS A 388 -2.73 25.51 -24.60
N GLY A 389 -3.23 25.06 -23.44
CA GLY A 389 -3.00 25.69 -22.14
C GLY A 389 -1.97 24.95 -21.28
N LEU A 390 -2.01 25.24 -20.00
CA LEU A 390 -1.22 24.55 -18.98
C LEU A 390 -1.59 23.07 -18.92
N ALA A 391 -0.62 22.20 -18.69
CA ALA A 391 -0.86 20.78 -18.44
C ALA A 391 -1.43 20.57 -17.03
N SER A 392 -0.88 21.25 -16.03
CA SER A 392 -1.36 21.23 -14.65
C SER A 392 -1.02 22.50 -13.88
N THR A 393 -1.64 22.65 -12.72
CA THR A 393 -1.28 23.66 -11.72
C THR A 393 -1.00 22.94 -10.41
N GLU A 394 0.21 23.10 -9.88
CA GLU A 394 0.58 22.56 -8.57
C GLU A 394 0.51 23.65 -7.50
N TYR A 395 -0.28 23.41 -6.46
CA TYR A 395 -0.31 24.23 -5.24
C TYR A 395 0.48 23.50 -4.15
N ILE A 396 1.61 24.10 -3.76
CA ILE A 396 2.54 23.45 -2.84
C ILE A 396 1.91 23.36 -1.45
N VAL A 397 1.93 22.17 -0.91
CA VAL A 397 1.65 21.87 0.50
C VAL A 397 2.98 21.57 1.16
N ASN A 398 3.36 22.37 2.15
CA ASN A 398 4.71 22.32 2.76
C ASN A 398 4.83 21.31 3.89
N GLN A 399 3.78 20.60 4.23
CA GLN A 399 3.72 19.67 5.35
C GLN A 399 2.83 18.47 5.04
N GLY A 400 3.01 17.39 5.77
CA GLY A 400 2.05 16.29 5.78
C GLY A 400 0.71 16.77 6.35
N TYR A 401 -0.39 16.26 5.81
CA TYR A 401 -1.75 16.56 6.26
C TYR A 401 -2.52 15.28 6.61
N GLY A 402 -3.31 15.36 7.69
CA GLY A 402 -4.12 14.24 8.15
C GLY A 402 -5.31 13.95 7.24
N ILE A 403 -5.72 12.69 7.21
CA ILE A 403 -6.93 12.19 6.54
C ILE A 403 -7.81 11.56 7.62
N PRO A 404 -9.04 12.08 7.82
CA PRO A 404 -9.92 11.62 8.87
C PRO A 404 -10.65 10.33 8.49
N TYR A 405 -11.00 9.54 9.49
CA TYR A 405 -11.79 8.31 9.33
C TYR A 405 -13.18 8.59 8.73
N ASP A 406 -13.79 9.72 9.10
CA ASP A 406 -15.12 10.13 8.62
C ASP A 406 -15.19 10.38 7.09
N CYS A 407 -14.06 10.31 6.35
CA CYS A 407 -14.02 10.32 4.89
C CYS A 407 -14.08 8.94 4.24
N LEU A 408 -14.10 7.83 5.01
CA LEU A 408 -13.77 6.49 4.54
C LEU A 408 -14.94 5.49 4.57
N TYR A 409 -16.16 5.91 4.89
CA TYR A 409 -17.34 5.03 4.89
C TYR A 409 -18.59 5.74 4.41
N SER A 410 -19.54 4.97 3.87
CA SER A 410 -20.75 5.49 3.24
C SER A 410 -21.72 6.11 4.25
N VAL A 411 -22.36 7.23 3.87
CA VAL A 411 -23.41 7.86 4.67
C VAL A 411 -24.71 7.06 4.69
N ASN A 412 -24.99 6.27 3.65
CA ASN A 412 -26.29 5.63 3.46
C ASN A 412 -26.23 4.10 3.28
N VAL A 413 -25.04 3.50 3.12
CA VAL A 413 -24.85 2.05 3.07
C VAL A 413 -24.00 1.61 4.27
N PRO A 414 -24.62 1.07 5.34
CA PRO A 414 -24.00 0.97 6.67
C PRO A 414 -22.87 -0.08 6.78
N ASN A 415 -22.66 -0.93 5.77
CA ASN A 415 -21.58 -1.89 5.71
C ASN A 415 -20.67 -1.70 4.46
N LEU A 416 -20.58 -0.46 3.98
CA LEU A 416 -19.68 -0.08 2.91
C LEU A 416 -18.63 0.92 3.41
N MET A 417 -17.37 0.58 3.21
CA MET A 417 -16.23 1.48 3.34
C MET A 417 -15.49 1.60 2.00
N PHE A 418 -14.63 2.58 1.87
CA PHE A 418 -13.87 2.80 0.64
C PHE A 418 -12.46 3.30 0.93
N ALA A 419 -11.52 2.94 0.05
CA ALA A 419 -10.13 3.33 0.18
C ALA A 419 -9.48 3.54 -1.20
N GLY A 420 -8.71 4.59 -1.31
CA GLY A 420 -8.03 4.92 -2.56
C GLY A 420 -8.50 6.26 -3.12
N ARG A 421 -8.72 6.32 -4.44
CA ARG A 421 -9.11 7.54 -5.14
C ARG A 421 -10.59 7.92 -4.96
N ASP A 422 -11.39 7.03 -4.46
CA ASP A 422 -12.85 7.14 -4.35
C ASP A 422 -13.36 7.56 -2.96
N ILE A 423 -12.46 7.90 -2.04
CA ILE A 423 -12.84 8.44 -0.72
C ILE A 423 -13.56 9.81 -0.84
N SER A 424 -14.22 10.23 0.24
CA SER A 424 -14.99 11.48 0.25
C SER A 424 -14.09 12.70 0.33
N THR A 425 -13.89 13.35 -0.83
CA THR A 425 -13.10 14.58 -0.97
C THR A 425 -13.76 15.55 -1.94
N SER A 426 -13.41 16.84 -1.85
CA SER A 426 -13.60 17.77 -2.94
C SER A 426 -12.65 17.44 -4.12
N HIS A 427 -12.93 17.96 -5.31
CA HIS A 427 -12.02 17.81 -6.46
C HIS A 427 -10.62 18.35 -6.17
N MET A 428 -10.53 19.51 -5.52
CA MET A 428 -9.23 20.11 -5.21
C MET A 428 -8.44 19.29 -4.18
N ALA A 429 -9.04 18.88 -3.07
CA ALA A 429 -8.38 18.01 -2.11
C ALA A 429 -7.99 16.65 -2.74
N PHE A 430 -8.87 16.11 -3.59
CA PHE A 430 -8.60 14.89 -4.35
C PHE A 430 -7.29 14.97 -5.14
N SER A 431 -6.96 16.13 -5.73
CA SER A 431 -5.76 16.31 -6.54
C SER A 431 -4.46 16.00 -5.78
N GLY A 432 -4.47 16.12 -4.46
CA GLY A 432 -3.35 15.79 -3.56
C GLY A 432 -3.38 14.35 -3.02
N ILE A 433 -4.58 13.84 -2.69
CA ILE A 433 -4.68 12.54 -1.99
C ILE A 433 -4.67 11.32 -2.92
N ARG A 434 -4.97 11.50 -4.21
CA ARG A 434 -5.09 10.42 -5.21
C ARG A 434 -3.80 9.68 -5.51
N VAL A 435 -2.66 10.14 -5.03
CA VAL A 435 -1.37 9.51 -5.29
C VAL A 435 -1.27 8.16 -4.57
N MET A 436 -0.59 7.21 -5.22
CA MET A 436 -0.69 5.79 -4.86
C MET A 436 -0.16 5.47 -3.46
N ALA A 437 0.88 6.14 -2.98
CA ALA A 437 1.41 5.89 -1.65
C ALA A 437 0.42 6.34 -0.55
N THR A 438 -0.19 7.51 -0.71
CA THR A 438 -1.28 7.97 0.17
C THR A 438 -2.46 7.01 0.14
N CYS A 439 -2.88 6.54 -1.06
CA CYS A 439 -3.94 5.55 -1.20
C CYS A 439 -3.62 4.22 -0.50
N ALA A 440 -2.35 3.80 -0.48
CA ALA A 440 -1.93 2.59 0.24
C ALA A 440 -2.09 2.73 1.76
N LEU A 441 -1.74 3.89 2.34
CA LEU A 441 -1.96 4.17 3.76
C LEU A 441 -3.45 4.19 4.11
N ILE A 442 -4.28 4.84 3.29
CA ILE A 442 -5.74 4.82 3.46
C ILE A 442 -6.25 3.38 3.42
N GLY A 443 -5.73 2.55 2.49
CA GLY A 443 -6.06 1.13 2.41
C GLY A 443 -5.74 0.38 3.69
N GLN A 444 -4.54 0.55 4.24
CA GLN A 444 -4.15 -0.08 5.51
C GLN A 444 -5.06 0.36 6.65
N ALA A 445 -5.39 1.65 6.74
CA ALA A 445 -6.28 2.17 7.77
C ALA A 445 -7.69 1.57 7.67
N VAL A 446 -8.25 1.50 6.46
CA VAL A 446 -9.57 0.90 6.22
C VAL A 446 -9.57 -0.61 6.51
N GLY A 447 -8.50 -1.33 6.14
CA GLY A 447 -8.38 -2.76 6.44
C GLY A 447 -8.29 -3.05 7.94
N THR A 448 -7.50 -2.28 8.69
CA THR A 448 -7.42 -2.38 10.16
C THR A 448 -8.79 -2.08 10.79
N ALA A 449 -9.45 -1.00 10.34
CA ALA A 449 -10.78 -0.65 10.81
C ALA A 449 -11.82 -1.74 10.51
N ALA A 450 -11.75 -2.34 9.32
CA ALA A 450 -12.66 -3.40 8.89
C ALA A 450 -12.56 -4.63 9.80
N ASP A 451 -11.36 -5.08 10.14
CA ASP A 451 -11.18 -6.17 11.11
C ASP A 451 -11.76 -5.81 12.48
N MET A 452 -11.45 -4.62 12.99
CA MET A 452 -12.01 -4.18 14.28
C MET A 452 -13.54 -4.11 14.27
N ILE A 453 -14.16 -3.71 13.16
CA ILE A 453 -15.63 -3.71 13.00
C ILE A 453 -16.16 -5.14 13.13
N ILE A 454 -15.52 -6.11 12.49
CA ILE A 454 -15.89 -7.52 12.55
C ILE A 454 -15.72 -8.08 13.97
N ASP A 455 -14.57 -7.84 14.62
CA ASP A 455 -14.25 -8.30 15.97
C ASP A 455 -15.22 -7.71 17.02
N LYS A 456 -15.45 -6.39 16.98
CA LYS A 456 -16.33 -5.70 17.92
C LYS A 456 -17.84 -5.90 17.62
N GLY A 457 -18.19 -6.48 16.45
CA GLY A 457 -19.58 -6.65 16.03
C GLY A 457 -20.32 -5.31 15.85
N THR A 458 -19.62 -4.30 15.35
CA THR A 458 -20.12 -2.92 15.19
C THR A 458 -20.29 -2.53 13.72
N THR A 459 -20.49 -1.25 13.45
CA THR A 459 -20.56 -0.65 12.10
C THR A 459 -19.42 0.35 11.93
N PRO A 460 -19.11 0.81 10.70
CA PRO A 460 -18.14 1.89 10.49
C PRO A 460 -18.44 3.13 11.35
N ALA A 461 -19.68 3.58 11.40
CA ALA A 461 -20.09 4.70 12.25
C ALA A 461 -19.96 4.39 13.76
N GLY A 462 -20.23 3.14 14.16
CA GLY A 462 -20.06 2.69 15.55
C GLY A 462 -18.57 2.64 15.95
N LEU A 463 -17.68 2.19 15.07
CA LEU A 463 -16.24 2.22 15.31
C LEU A 463 -15.76 3.66 15.49
N ARG A 464 -16.19 4.60 14.62
CA ARG A 464 -15.88 6.02 14.75
C ARG A 464 -16.23 6.56 16.12
N LYS A 465 -17.42 6.24 16.58
CA LYS A 465 -17.96 6.74 17.85
C LYS A 465 -17.25 6.17 19.08
N ASP A 466 -17.04 4.85 19.11
CA ASP A 466 -16.71 4.12 20.33
C ASP A 466 -15.26 3.60 20.38
N TYR A 467 -14.56 3.48 19.24
CA TYR A 467 -13.27 2.79 19.13
C TYR A 467 -12.20 3.53 18.33
N ILE A 468 -12.42 4.77 17.92
CA ILE A 468 -11.46 5.49 17.04
C ILE A 468 -10.06 5.60 17.65
N SER A 469 -9.94 5.84 18.96
CA SER A 469 -8.64 5.92 19.62
C SER A 469 -7.92 4.55 19.67
N GLU A 470 -8.69 3.45 19.78
CA GLU A 470 -8.12 2.10 19.72
C GLU A 470 -7.59 1.79 18.30
N LEU A 471 -8.36 2.16 17.27
CA LEU A 471 -7.93 2.04 15.88
C LEU A 471 -6.61 2.79 15.62
N GLN A 472 -6.51 4.02 16.10
CA GLN A 472 -5.30 4.82 15.97
C GLN A 472 -4.09 4.17 16.67
N ASP A 473 -4.28 3.62 17.87
CA ASP A 473 -3.22 2.93 18.61
C ASP A 473 -2.75 1.65 17.86
N VAL A 474 -3.68 0.91 17.23
CA VAL A 474 -3.35 -0.28 16.43
C VAL A 474 -2.57 0.11 15.18
N LEU A 475 -3.00 1.17 14.48
CA LEU A 475 -2.29 1.67 13.29
C LEU A 475 -0.85 2.08 13.62
N GLU A 476 -0.64 2.80 14.73
CA GLU A 476 0.70 3.19 15.18
C GLU A 476 1.56 1.97 15.56
N ASP A 477 0.97 0.94 16.18
CA ASP A 477 1.68 -0.32 16.47
C ASP A 477 2.07 -1.09 15.20
N ASP A 478 1.33 -0.89 14.10
CA ASP A 478 1.60 -1.45 12.76
C ASP A 478 2.49 -0.56 11.88
N ASP A 479 3.26 0.34 12.50
CA ASP A 479 4.18 1.27 11.82
C ASP A 479 3.48 2.28 10.89
N CYS A 480 2.20 2.55 11.09
CA CYS A 480 1.53 3.68 10.46
C CYS A 480 1.79 4.93 11.28
N MET A 481 2.53 5.89 10.71
CA MET A 481 2.60 7.21 11.33
C MET A 481 1.24 7.89 11.22
N LEU A 482 0.80 8.49 12.31
CA LEU A 482 -0.36 9.38 12.29
C LEU A 482 0.10 10.80 12.65
N PRO A 483 -0.27 11.83 11.85
CA PRO A 483 0.10 13.21 12.17
C PRO A 483 -0.37 13.61 13.56
N TYR A 484 0.52 14.28 14.30
CA TYR A 484 0.25 14.80 15.64
C TYR A 484 0.03 13.74 16.74
N ARG A 485 0.39 12.49 16.47
CA ARG A 485 0.33 11.37 17.41
C ARG A 485 1.62 10.57 17.38
N TRP A 486 1.92 9.93 18.52
CA TRP A 486 3.06 9.01 18.64
C TRP A 486 2.61 7.69 19.25
N ARG A 487 3.23 6.62 18.81
CA ARG A 487 2.93 5.27 19.27
C ARG A 487 3.02 5.13 20.79
N LYS A 488 2.04 4.48 21.38
CA LYS A 488 2.09 4.09 22.78
C LYS A 488 3.06 2.94 23.00
N VAL A 489 4.12 3.19 23.76
CA VAL A 489 5.07 2.17 24.17
C VAL A 489 4.45 1.30 25.27
N SER A 490 4.72 -0.01 25.23
CA SER A 490 4.25 -0.97 26.23
C SER A 490 4.61 -0.53 27.66
N PRO A 491 3.67 -0.59 28.61
CA PRO A 491 4.00 -0.34 30.03
C PRO A 491 5.11 -1.24 30.56
N LEU A 492 5.25 -2.46 30.03
CA LEU A 492 6.31 -3.38 30.39
C LEU A 492 7.67 -2.84 29.98
N THR A 493 7.81 -2.37 28.74
CA THR A 493 9.03 -1.72 28.24
C THR A 493 9.37 -0.45 29.02
N LEU A 494 8.37 0.41 29.29
CA LEU A 494 8.59 1.63 30.05
C LEU A 494 9.03 1.40 31.49
N SER A 495 8.63 0.27 32.10
CA SER A 495 9.03 -0.10 33.46
C SER A 495 10.45 -0.68 33.56
N ALA A 496 11.05 -1.05 32.42
CA ALA A 496 12.39 -1.61 32.38
C ALA A 496 13.47 -0.56 32.66
N LYS A 497 14.59 -0.99 33.22
CA LYS A 497 15.85 -0.23 33.27
C LYS A 497 16.66 -0.53 32.02
N THR A 498 17.24 0.49 31.42
CA THR A 498 18.17 0.39 30.29
C THR A 498 19.25 1.45 30.40
N ALA A 499 20.28 1.38 29.58
CA ALA A 499 21.29 2.43 29.48
C ALA A 499 20.69 3.71 28.88
N ALA A 500 21.20 4.87 29.24
CA ALA A 500 20.64 6.17 28.79
C ALA A 500 20.67 6.31 27.26
N GLU A 501 21.69 5.77 26.60
CA GLU A 501 21.81 5.76 25.15
C GLU A 501 20.73 4.93 24.44
N ASN A 502 20.02 4.05 25.16
CA ASN A 502 18.94 3.21 24.61
C ASN A 502 17.55 3.84 24.75
N GLU A 503 17.41 4.95 25.46
CA GLU A 503 16.12 5.63 25.67
C GLU A 503 15.39 5.97 24.36
N PRO A 504 16.06 6.35 23.25
CA PRO A 504 15.37 6.62 21.99
C PRO A 504 14.52 5.46 21.50
N MET A 505 14.92 4.19 21.68
CA MET A 505 14.16 3.02 21.23
C MET A 505 12.79 2.85 21.90
N ARG A 506 12.46 3.61 22.92
CA ARG A 506 11.20 3.52 23.65
C ARG A 506 10.51 4.87 23.86
N ASN A 507 10.80 5.86 23.01
CA ASN A 507 10.16 7.17 23.05
C ASN A 507 8.83 7.20 22.24
N GLY A 508 8.52 6.17 21.45
CA GLY A 508 7.34 6.08 20.59
C GLY A 508 7.48 6.79 19.25
N ILE A 509 8.64 7.40 18.96
CA ILE A 509 8.95 8.05 17.69
C ILE A 509 9.80 7.08 16.85
N ASP A 510 9.13 6.29 16.04
CA ASP A 510 9.73 5.17 15.32
C ASP A 510 10.45 5.63 14.03
N ARG A 511 11.03 6.84 14.00
CA ARG A 511 11.71 7.46 12.84
C ARG A 511 12.54 8.68 13.24
N GLU A 512 13.35 9.20 12.34
CA GLU A 512 13.89 10.55 12.49
C GLU A 512 12.77 11.58 12.44
N TRP A 513 12.79 12.57 13.31
CA TRP A 513 11.77 13.59 13.38
C TRP A 513 12.36 14.94 13.81
N GLU A 514 12.02 16.01 13.09
CA GLU A 514 12.47 17.39 13.36
C GLU A 514 14.00 17.55 13.51
N GLY A 515 14.75 16.72 12.78
CA GLY A 515 16.22 16.72 12.79
C GLY A 515 16.85 15.93 13.92
N GLU A 516 16.03 15.30 14.78
CA GLU A 516 16.51 14.42 15.85
C GLU A 516 16.49 12.96 15.36
N ASP A 517 17.58 12.25 15.66
CA ASP A 517 17.66 10.81 15.47
C ASP A 517 17.04 10.10 16.69
N ASN A 518 15.87 9.51 16.48
CA ASN A 518 15.14 8.77 17.50
C ASN A 518 15.50 7.28 17.53
N GLY A 519 16.63 6.89 16.98
CA GLY A 519 17.14 5.54 16.93
C GLY A 519 18.41 5.33 17.74
N VAL A 520 18.89 4.11 17.71
CA VAL A 520 20.19 3.71 18.29
C VAL A 520 20.97 2.86 17.29
N TYR A 521 22.29 2.92 17.36
CA TYR A 521 23.18 2.13 16.54
C TYR A 521 23.78 0.96 17.32
N ALA A 522 23.76 -0.24 16.74
CA ALA A 522 24.36 -1.44 17.32
C ALA A 522 25.25 -2.15 16.32
N ALA A 523 26.49 -2.45 16.71
CA ALA A 523 27.36 -3.29 15.93
C ALA A 523 26.99 -4.79 16.12
N PRO A 524 27.27 -5.65 15.11
CA PRO A 524 27.09 -7.08 15.25
C PRO A 524 27.81 -7.64 16.48
N GLY A 525 27.10 -8.45 17.27
CA GLY A 525 27.61 -9.05 18.51
C GLY A 525 27.52 -8.18 19.76
N GLU A 526 27.16 -6.89 19.65
CA GLU A 526 26.90 -6.04 20.82
C GLU A 526 25.68 -6.52 21.61
N VAL A 527 25.77 -6.39 22.95
CA VAL A 527 24.73 -6.86 23.89
C VAL A 527 24.18 -5.72 24.74
N ASN A 528 24.48 -4.47 24.40
CA ASN A 528 24.10 -3.27 25.11
C ASN A 528 22.60 -2.93 25.01
N LEU A 529 21.91 -3.41 23.96
CA LEU A 529 20.48 -3.18 23.76
C LEU A 529 19.65 -4.14 24.64
N THR A 530 19.67 -3.85 25.94
CA THR A 530 19.12 -4.71 27.00
C THR A 530 18.15 -3.93 27.89
N TYR A 531 16.99 -4.53 28.14
CA TYR A 531 16.03 -4.15 29.15
C TYR A 531 16.14 -5.07 30.37
N THR A 532 16.07 -4.52 31.59
CA THR A 532 16.11 -5.25 32.84
C THR A 532 15.02 -4.82 33.80
N TRP A 533 14.52 -5.77 34.59
CA TRP A 533 13.52 -5.53 35.64
C TRP A 533 14.04 -5.97 37.00
N GLU A 534 13.57 -5.34 38.08
CA GLU A 534 13.96 -5.72 39.44
C GLU A 534 13.40 -7.11 39.85
N LYS A 535 12.31 -7.49 39.24
CA LYS A 535 11.64 -8.80 39.46
C LYS A 535 11.35 -9.43 38.12
N PRO A 536 11.32 -10.78 38.05
CA PRO A 536 10.91 -11.46 36.84
C PRO A 536 9.53 -11.00 36.35
N VAL A 537 9.43 -10.76 35.07
CA VAL A 537 8.23 -10.39 34.32
C VAL A 537 7.90 -11.46 33.28
N ALA A 538 6.64 -11.55 32.91
CA ALA A 538 6.19 -12.45 31.86
C ALA A 538 6.37 -11.77 30.50
N VAL A 539 7.07 -12.41 29.57
CA VAL A 539 7.32 -11.89 28.21
C VAL A 539 6.98 -12.98 27.21
N SER A 540 6.25 -12.61 26.14
CA SER A 540 5.91 -13.52 25.04
C SER A 540 6.01 -12.86 23.66
N ASN A 541 6.14 -11.54 23.60
CA ASN A 541 6.17 -10.80 22.35
C ASN A 541 7.21 -9.70 22.37
N VAL A 542 7.78 -9.43 21.20
CA VAL A 542 8.65 -8.28 20.96
C VAL A 542 8.30 -7.63 19.64
N ARG A 543 8.51 -6.32 19.56
CA ARG A 543 8.33 -5.50 18.36
C ARG A 543 9.58 -4.68 18.10
N PHE A 544 10.03 -4.67 16.86
CA PHE A 544 11.18 -3.88 16.40
C PHE A 544 10.78 -3.00 15.24
N ILE A 545 11.42 -1.83 15.15
CA ILE A 545 11.48 -0.99 13.96
C ILE A 545 12.95 -0.82 13.58
N PHE A 546 13.30 -1.32 12.42
CA PHE A 546 14.63 -1.18 11.82
C PHE A 546 14.63 -0.06 10.77
N ASP A 547 15.78 0.57 10.56
CA ASP A 547 15.89 1.59 9.53
C ASP A 547 15.86 0.96 8.13
N SER A 548 14.92 1.39 7.31
CA SER A 548 14.79 1.01 5.90
C SER A 548 15.53 1.96 4.95
N ASP A 549 16.04 3.09 5.46
CA ASP A 549 16.67 4.18 4.69
C ASP A 549 15.81 4.69 3.51
N LEU A 550 14.49 4.42 3.54
CA LEU A 550 13.56 4.86 2.50
C LEU A 550 13.15 6.34 2.64
N LYS A 551 13.59 7.01 3.69
CA LYS A 551 13.50 8.47 3.83
C LYS A 551 14.22 9.22 2.70
N VAL A 552 15.27 8.63 2.13
CA VAL A 552 16.02 9.23 1.03
C VAL A 552 15.21 9.15 -0.25
N ARG A 553 14.78 10.32 -0.74
CA ARG A 553 13.87 10.49 -1.87
C ARG A 553 14.25 9.71 -3.14
N GLY A 554 15.54 9.45 -3.37
CA GLY A 554 16.04 8.69 -4.51
C GLY A 554 15.87 7.17 -4.39
N LYS A 555 15.65 6.64 -3.19
CA LYS A 555 15.50 5.20 -2.93
C LYS A 555 14.04 4.73 -2.94
N ARG A 556 13.08 5.65 -2.91
CA ARG A 556 11.65 5.29 -3.06
C ARG A 556 11.36 4.90 -4.51
N MET A 557 10.47 3.95 -4.68
CA MET A 557 9.97 3.48 -5.98
C MET A 557 9.14 4.54 -6.72
N ARG A 558 9.71 5.72 -6.94
CA ARG A 558 9.04 6.76 -7.74
C ARG A 558 8.98 6.40 -9.21
N LYS A 559 10.01 5.68 -9.68
CA LYS A 559 10.14 5.20 -11.04
C LYS A 559 10.93 3.90 -10.96
N LEU A 560 10.36 2.79 -11.41
CA LEU A 560 11.15 1.60 -11.69
C LEU A 560 11.86 1.84 -13.01
N GLU A 561 13.14 2.11 -12.95
CA GLU A 561 14.01 2.03 -14.11
C GLU A 561 14.71 0.67 -14.05
N ALA A 562 14.51 -0.12 -15.09
CA ALA A 562 15.26 -1.35 -15.23
C ALA A 562 16.75 -1.03 -15.23
N THR A 563 17.46 -1.42 -14.17
CA THR A 563 18.88 -1.21 -14.03
C THR A 563 19.66 -2.41 -14.54
N THR A 564 20.89 -2.19 -14.97
CA THR A 564 21.86 -3.26 -15.27
C THR A 564 22.61 -3.67 -14.02
N GLU A 565 22.68 -2.80 -13.03
CA GLU A 565 23.33 -3.03 -11.76
C GLU A 565 22.32 -3.37 -10.66
N ARG A 566 22.75 -4.19 -9.73
CA ARG A 566 21.93 -4.58 -8.58
C ARG A 566 21.74 -3.38 -7.65
N VAL A 567 20.51 -3.06 -7.34
CA VAL A 567 20.17 -2.13 -6.25
C VAL A 567 20.32 -2.88 -4.93
N PRO A 568 21.18 -2.43 -4.01
CA PRO A 568 21.42 -3.13 -2.75
C PRO A 568 20.24 -2.94 -1.78
N MET A 569 20.13 -3.83 -0.82
CA MET A 569 19.31 -3.62 0.38
C MET A 569 19.81 -2.40 1.17
N PRO A 570 18.94 -1.72 1.94
CA PRO A 570 19.35 -0.66 2.86
C PRO A 570 20.44 -1.18 3.81
N SER A 571 21.62 -0.52 3.81
CA SER A 571 22.83 -1.06 4.44
C SER A 571 22.74 -1.15 5.97
N GLU A 572 22.01 -0.22 6.61
CA GLU A 572 21.86 -0.13 8.05
C GLU A 572 20.72 -1.00 8.60
N MET A 573 19.91 -1.59 7.71
CA MET A 573 18.86 -2.52 8.12
C MET A 573 19.47 -3.79 8.72
N VAL A 574 18.90 -4.23 9.84
CA VAL A 574 19.26 -5.49 10.47
C VAL A 574 18.94 -6.65 9.52
N LYS A 575 19.95 -7.46 9.17
CA LYS A 575 19.81 -8.65 8.34
C LYS A 575 19.53 -9.90 9.16
N ALA A 576 20.29 -10.08 10.26
CA ALA A 576 20.10 -11.21 11.14
C ALA A 576 20.24 -10.80 12.60
N PHE A 577 19.41 -11.35 13.47
CA PHE A 577 19.41 -11.04 14.90
C PHE A 577 18.77 -12.14 15.74
N LYS A 578 19.06 -12.09 17.03
CA LYS A 578 18.46 -12.95 18.07
C LYS A 578 17.79 -12.11 19.14
N VAL A 579 16.67 -12.64 19.64
CA VAL A 579 16.06 -12.19 20.89
C VAL A 579 16.46 -13.15 21.99
N GLN A 580 17.05 -12.63 23.05
CA GLN A 580 17.50 -13.42 24.17
C GLN A 580 16.86 -12.96 25.48
N VAL A 581 16.48 -13.92 26.31
CA VAL A 581 15.98 -13.69 27.66
C VAL A 581 16.95 -14.25 28.68
N ARG A 582 17.06 -13.62 29.85
CA ARG A 582 17.87 -14.14 30.96
C ARG A 582 17.03 -15.11 31.79
N VAL A 583 17.43 -16.37 31.84
CA VAL A 583 16.76 -17.37 32.65
C VAL A 583 17.39 -17.36 34.05
N PRO A 584 16.59 -17.32 35.14
CA PRO A 584 17.14 -17.42 36.49
C PRO A 584 17.99 -18.65 36.60
N ALA A 585 19.21 -18.52 37.13
CA ALA A 585 20.09 -19.67 37.33
C ALA A 585 19.43 -20.67 38.26
N ASP A 586 19.48 -21.96 37.91
CA ASP A 586 18.99 -23.04 38.79
C ASP A 586 19.77 -23.02 40.09
N THR A 587 19.14 -22.48 41.15
CA THR A 587 19.74 -22.33 42.49
C THR A 587 20.23 -23.63 43.07
N ARG A 588 19.76 -24.80 42.59
CA ARG A 588 20.26 -26.13 42.99
C ARG A 588 21.61 -26.45 42.34
N LYS A 589 21.85 -26.00 41.09
CA LYS A 589 23.14 -26.14 40.42
C LYS A 589 24.17 -25.16 40.95
N GLN A 590 23.77 -23.91 41.25
CA GLN A 590 24.66 -22.88 41.80
C GLN A 590 25.22 -23.21 43.18
N ARG A 591 24.41 -23.84 44.08
CA ARG A 591 24.90 -24.32 45.39
C ARG A 591 25.98 -25.39 45.29
N LYS A 592 26.09 -26.10 44.16
CA LYS A 592 27.15 -27.11 43.90
C LYS A 592 28.42 -26.52 43.30
N LEU A 593 28.37 -25.29 42.72
CA LEU A 593 29.49 -24.69 41.96
C LEU A 593 30.23 -23.57 42.69
N ASN A 594 29.89 -23.22 43.93
CA ASN A 594 30.50 -22.12 44.71
C ASN A 594 30.62 -20.78 43.90
N ALA A 595 29.70 -20.49 43.00
CA ALA A 595 29.75 -19.32 42.15
C ALA A 595 29.31 -18.08 42.93
N ALA A 596 30.19 -17.12 43.02
CA ALA A 596 30.08 -15.90 43.86
C ALA A 596 29.22 -14.77 43.24
N ASP A 597 28.49 -14.96 42.13
CA ASP A 597 27.68 -13.92 41.51
C ASP A 597 26.22 -14.37 41.26
N PRO A 598 25.27 -13.87 42.08
CA PRO A 598 23.85 -14.14 41.89
C PRO A 598 23.24 -13.48 40.63
N ALA A 599 23.95 -12.58 39.96
CA ALA A 599 23.46 -11.83 38.76
C ALA A 599 23.73 -12.57 37.45
N ALA A 600 24.48 -13.65 37.43
CA ALA A 600 24.82 -14.41 36.23
C ALA A 600 23.73 -15.45 35.89
N GLY A 601 22.55 -15.00 35.45
CA GLY A 601 21.59 -15.86 34.74
C GLY A 601 22.11 -16.27 33.36
N GLU A 602 21.73 -17.46 32.89
CA GLU A 602 22.05 -17.94 31.54
C GLU A 602 21.16 -17.22 30.50
N TRP A 603 21.75 -16.69 29.42
CA TRP A 603 21.00 -16.12 28.30
C TRP A 603 20.52 -17.24 27.38
N LYS A 604 19.20 -17.25 27.12
CA LYS A 604 18.56 -18.21 26.22
C LYS A 604 17.98 -17.46 25.01
N THR A 605 18.29 -17.92 23.81
CA THR A 605 17.64 -17.42 22.60
C THR A 605 16.21 -17.94 22.53
N VAL A 606 15.24 -17.04 22.42
CA VAL A 606 13.80 -17.34 22.31
C VAL A 606 13.27 -17.11 20.91
N ALA A 607 13.94 -16.27 20.11
CA ALA A 607 13.65 -16.08 18.71
C ALA A 607 14.94 -15.75 17.95
N GLU A 608 15.02 -16.18 16.69
CA GLU A 608 16.11 -15.90 15.76
C GLU A 608 15.53 -15.58 14.39
N VAL A 609 16.03 -14.51 13.75
CA VAL A 609 15.64 -14.10 12.41
C VAL A 609 16.90 -14.02 11.55
N LYS A 610 16.79 -14.57 10.33
CA LYS A 610 17.84 -14.53 9.29
C LYS A 610 17.27 -13.94 8.02
N ASP A 611 18.11 -13.26 7.26
CA ASP A 611 17.74 -12.63 5.97
C ASP A 611 16.50 -11.71 6.09
N ASN A 612 16.43 -10.94 7.19
CA ASN A 612 15.37 -9.97 7.39
C ASN A 612 15.45 -8.86 6.31
N PHE A 613 14.31 -8.57 5.70
CA PHE A 613 14.12 -7.45 4.77
C PHE A 613 12.95 -6.55 5.18
N ARG A 614 12.47 -6.68 6.41
CA ARG A 614 11.32 -5.92 6.95
C ARG A 614 11.78 -4.86 7.91
N ARG A 615 11.17 -3.70 7.84
CA ARG A 615 11.33 -2.63 8.80
C ARG A 615 10.61 -2.97 10.12
N LEU A 616 9.32 -3.23 10.07
CA LEU A 616 8.54 -3.70 11.22
C LEU A 616 8.70 -5.21 11.37
N VAL A 617 9.17 -5.65 12.54
CA VAL A 617 9.24 -7.07 12.91
C VAL A 617 8.55 -7.28 14.25
N LYS A 618 7.48 -8.06 14.24
CA LYS A 618 6.77 -8.54 15.44
C LYS A 618 7.04 -10.04 15.58
N LEU A 619 7.52 -10.45 16.74
CA LEU A 619 7.82 -11.86 17.03
C LEU A 619 7.09 -12.31 18.29
N SER A 620 6.48 -13.48 18.20
CA SER A 620 5.85 -14.17 19.35
C SER A 620 6.63 -15.45 19.67
N PHE A 621 6.74 -15.76 20.95
CA PHE A 621 7.37 -16.98 21.46
C PHE A 621 6.65 -17.45 22.73
N ASP A 622 6.97 -18.67 23.18
CA ASP A 622 6.40 -19.21 24.40
C ASP A 622 6.62 -18.27 25.59
N LEU A 623 5.60 -18.09 26.42
CA LEU A 623 5.67 -17.22 27.59
C LEU A 623 6.84 -17.58 28.50
N VAL A 624 7.73 -16.64 28.77
CA VAL A 624 8.91 -16.82 29.60
C VAL A 624 8.89 -15.85 30.78
N GLN A 625 9.21 -16.36 31.99
CA GLN A 625 9.49 -15.52 33.15
C GLN A 625 10.97 -15.12 33.13
N THR A 626 11.24 -13.82 32.99
CA THR A 626 12.59 -13.29 32.85
C THR A 626 12.75 -11.94 33.55
N ASP A 627 13.94 -11.64 34.00
CA ASP A 627 14.30 -10.33 34.54
C ASP A 627 15.13 -9.49 33.55
N ALA A 628 15.42 -10.02 32.36
CA ALA A 628 16.09 -9.25 31.30
C ALA A 628 15.80 -9.81 29.90
N VAL A 629 15.62 -8.91 28.94
CA VAL A 629 15.47 -9.20 27.51
C VAL A 629 16.46 -8.34 26.74
N ARG A 630 17.08 -8.90 25.70
CA ARG A 630 17.95 -8.16 24.78
C ARG A 630 17.79 -8.59 23.33
N ILE A 631 18.09 -7.69 22.43
CA ILE A 631 18.38 -8.00 21.03
C ILE A 631 19.90 -8.11 20.85
N VAL A 632 20.34 -9.11 20.07
CA VAL A 632 21.70 -9.24 19.59
C VAL A 632 21.67 -9.24 18.07
N VAL A 633 22.20 -8.19 17.47
CA VAL A 633 22.37 -8.10 16.02
C VAL A 633 23.48 -9.05 15.61
N ASP A 634 23.25 -9.96 14.68
CA ASP A 634 24.27 -10.86 14.14
C ASP A 634 24.87 -10.28 12.83
N GLU A 635 24.03 -9.70 11.95
CA GLU A 635 24.46 -9.15 10.67
C GLU A 635 23.61 -7.93 10.25
N THR A 636 24.22 -7.02 9.47
CA THR A 636 23.56 -5.94 8.72
C THR A 636 23.59 -6.23 7.22
N TRP A 637 22.89 -5.45 6.41
CA TRP A 637 22.97 -5.55 4.94
C TRP A 637 24.19 -4.85 4.33
N GLY A 638 25.11 -4.32 5.15
CA GLY A 638 26.37 -3.75 4.64
C GLY A 638 27.00 -2.67 5.50
N ALA A 639 26.28 -2.04 6.41
CA ALA A 639 26.83 -1.06 7.35
C ALA A 639 27.59 -1.75 8.49
N GLU A 640 28.53 -1.04 9.11
CA GLU A 640 29.23 -1.50 10.31
C GLU A 640 28.31 -1.63 11.53
N LYS A 641 27.24 -0.84 11.55
CA LYS A 641 26.22 -0.83 12.62
C LYS A 641 24.82 -0.84 12.01
N ALA A 642 23.93 -1.57 12.66
CA ALA A 642 22.51 -1.49 12.40
C ALA A 642 21.92 -0.25 13.06
N HIS A 643 20.89 0.35 12.44
CA HIS A 643 20.12 1.43 13.03
C HIS A 643 18.71 0.91 13.43
N ILE A 644 18.33 1.15 14.68
CA ILE A 644 17.11 0.59 15.29
C ILE A 644 16.33 1.72 15.96
N PHE A 645 15.11 1.97 15.45
CA PHE A 645 14.22 3.01 15.99
C PHE A 645 13.39 2.54 17.17
N ALA A 646 12.99 1.28 17.22
CA ALA A 646 12.18 0.78 18.32
C ALA A 646 12.54 -0.65 18.71
N PHE A 647 12.49 -0.89 20.02
CA PHE A 647 12.48 -2.20 20.63
C PHE A 647 11.45 -2.19 21.78
N ASP A 648 10.31 -2.87 21.56
CA ASP A 648 9.22 -2.93 22.52
C ASP A 648 9.00 -4.38 22.97
N VAL A 649 8.69 -4.59 24.23
CA VAL A 649 8.51 -5.90 24.87
C VAL A 649 7.11 -6.00 25.46
N LYS A 650 6.37 -7.07 25.12
CA LYS A 650 5.00 -7.29 25.56
C LYS A 650 4.81 -8.68 26.20
#